data_75a7245896dd5c57401a3919c8372a2c
#
_entry.id   75a7245896dd5c57401a3919c8372a2c
#
_cell.length_a   1.000
_cell.length_b   1.000
_cell.length_c   1.000
_cell.angle_alpha   90.00
_cell.angle_beta   90.00
_cell.angle_gamma   90.00
#
_symmetry.space_group_name_H-M   'P 1'
#
loop_
_entity.id
_entity.type
_entity.pdbx_description
1 polymer ?
#
loop_
_entity_poly.entity_id
_entity_poly.type
_entity_poly.pdbx_seq_one_letter_code
_entity_poly.pdbx_strand_id
1 'polypeptide(L)'
;MGKIIGIDLGTTNSCVAVFEGNEPVVIANSERKRTTPSVVGFVDGGERKVGDPAKRQAITNPKRTVYSIKRFMGETYDQVQKEISRVPYSVVKGDNNTPRVDIDGRLYTPQEISAMILQKMKKTAEDYLGQEVTEAVITVPAYFSDSQRQATKEAGQIAGLDVKRIVNEPTAAALAYGVDKANKDMKVAVFDLGGGTFDISILEFGGGVFEVLSTNGDTHLGGDDFDQVIIDWLVQEFKNDEGADLTQDPMAMQRLKEAAEKAKIELSSSTSTEINLPYIMPVAGVPKHLVKTLTRAKFEALAHNLIQACLEPCKKAMNDAGLSNSDIDEVILVGGSSRIPAVQKLVEDFFGKVPSKGVNPDEVVAVGAAVQGAVLTDEIKGVVLLDVTPLSMGIETMGGVLTKLIDANTTIPCKKSEVFSTAADNQTEVTIHVLQGERPMAAQNKSIGQFNLTGIAPARRGVPQIEVTFDIDANGILKVSAKDKATGKEQAIRIEASSGLSKEEIDRMKAEAEANAEADKKEKERIDKLNQADSLIFSTENQLKDLGDKIPADKKAPIEAALQKLKDAHKAQDLAGIDAASAELQAAFQAASAEMYAQTGGAQAGPNAGQANNNAGQGSSKNNDNVQDADFEEVK
;
A
#
# COMPACT_ATOMS: atom_id res chain seq x y z
N MET A 1 5.49 25.06 5.97
CA MET A 1 5.09 23.75 6.51
C MET A 1 5.37 22.73 5.43
N GLY A 2 5.87 21.53 5.79
CA GLY A 2 6.06 20.45 4.84
C GLY A 2 4.70 20.00 4.28
N LYS A 3 4.69 19.44 3.07
CA LYS A 3 3.48 18.84 2.51
C LYS A 3 3.17 17.52 3.21
N ILE A 4 1.93 17.30 3.61
CA ILE A 4 1.43 16.01 4.10
C ILE A 4 1.00 15.19 2.89
N ILE A 5 1.56 13.99 2.74
CA ILE A 5 1.14 13.07 1.68
C ILE A 5 0.03 12.13 2.17
N GLY A 6 -0.88 11.76 1.27
CA GLY A 6 -1.87 10.71 1.50
C GLY A 6 -1.40 9.40 0.91
N ILE A 7 -1.39 8.34 1.72
CA ILE A 7 -0.97 7.01 1.29
C ILE A 7 -2.10 6.01 1.52
N ASP A 8 -2.50 5.35 0.45
CA ASP A 8 -3.26 4.10 0.51
C ASP A 8 -2.25 2.94 0.57
N LEU A 9 -2.14 2.30 1.73
CA LEU A 9 -1.32 1.11 1.94
C LEU A 9 -2.15 -0.14 1.69
N GLY A 10 -2.40 -0.47 0.43
CA GLY A 10 -3.24 -1.60 0.04
C GLY A 10 -2.56 -2.97 0.18
N THR A 11 -3.34 -4.04 0.29
CA THR A 11 -2.83 -5.42 0.37
C THR A 11 -2.06 -5.82 -0.88
N THR A 12 -2.58 -5.48 -2.06
CA THR A 12 -2.01 -5.86 -3.37
C THR A 12 -1.28 -4.70 -4.02
N ASN A 13 -1.84 -3.50 -3.98
CA ASN A 13 -1.26 -2.29 -4.55
C ASN A 13 -1.39 -1.13 -3.57
N SER A 14 -0.38 -0.26 -3.56
CA SER A 14 -0.38 0.98 -2.79
C SER A 14 -0.39 2.19 -3.73
N CYS A 15 -0.95 3.30 -3.26
CA CYS A 15 -1.07 4.53 -4.02
C CYS A 15 -0.67 5.73 -3.15
N VAL A 16 -0.06 6.76 -3.74
CA VAL A 16 0.30 7.99 -3.04
C VAL A 16 -0.24 9.21 -3.77
N ALA A 17 -0.78 10.14 -3.01
CA ALA A 17 -1.31 11.40 -3.52
C ALA A 17 -0.86 12.57 -2.63
N VAL A 18 -0.92 13.77 -3.18
CA VAL A 18 -0.65 15.03 -2.46
C VAL A 18 -1.72 16.06 -2.82
N PHE A 19 -2.00 16.98 -1.91
CA PHE A 19 -2.87 18.11 -2.22
C PHE A 19 -2.02 19.28 -2.70
N GLU A 20 -2.24 19.71 -3.95
CA GLU A 20 -1.47 20.76 -4.60
C GLU A 20 -2.36 21.56 -5.56
N GLY A 21 -2.18 22.89 -5.59
CA GLY A 21 -2.95 23.74 -6.51
C GLY A 21 -4.49 23.72 -6.29
N ASN A 22 -4.94 23.51 -5.06
CA ASN A 22 -6.34 23.34 -4.65
C ASN A 22 -7.01 22.04 -5.10
N GLU A 23 -6.24 21.05 -5.54
CA GLU A 23 -6.79 19.74 -5.90
C GLU A 23 -5.85 18.60 -5.45
N PRO A 24 -6.38 17.41 -5.20
CA PRO A 24 -5.57 16.24 -4.90
C PRO A 24 -4.97 15.66 -6.20
N VAL A 25 -3.67 15.39 -6.18
CA VAL A 25 -2.91 14.85 -7.30
C VAL A 25 -2.36 13.48 -6.94
N VAL A 26 -2.71 12.46 -7.70
CA VAL A 26 -2.11 11.12 -7.57
C VAL A 26 -0.75 11.11 -8.26
N ILE A 27 0.28 10.71 -7.52
CA ILE A 27 1.67 10.76 -7.97
C ILE A 27 2.02 9.45 -8.68
N ALA A 28 2.53 9.56 -9.91
CA ALA A 28 3.05 8.41 -10.64
C ALA A 28 4.43 8.00 -10.12
N ASN A 29 4.66 6.69 -9.98
CA ASN A 29 5.95 6.13 -9.56
C ASN A 29 7.01 6.20 -10.68
N SER A 30 8.23 5.72 -10.39
CA SER A 30 9.35 5.66 -11.34
C SER A 30 9.04 4.82 -12.60
N GLU A 31 8.10 3.89 -12.50
CA GLU A 31 7.61 3.06 -13.60
C GLU A 31 6.45 3.73 -14.37
N ARG A 32 6.16 5.00 -14.09
CA ARG A 32 5.05 5.80 -14.66
C ARG A 32 3.66 5.24 -14.40
N LYS A 33 3.51 4.44 -13.33
CA LYS A 33 2.23 3.91 -12.88
C LYS A 33 1.72 4.71 -11.68
N ARG A 34 0.41 4.86 -11.58
CA ARG A 34 -0.26 5.58 -10.47
C ARG A 34 -0.43 4.71 -9.22
N THR A 35 -0.28 3.41 -9.37
CA THR A 35 -0.25 2.44 -8.27
C THR A 35 1.05 1.66 -8.28
N THR A 36 1.50 1.22 -7.11
CA THR A 36 2.72 0.43 -6.91
C THR A 36 2.35 -0.90 -6.26
N PRO A 37 2.73 -2.06 -6.83
CA PRO A 37 2.51 -3.34 -6.18
C PRO A 37 3.08 -3.37 -4.75
N SER A 38 2.30 -3.82 -3.77
CA SER A 38 2.71 -3.98 -2.37
C SER A 38 3.55 -5.25 -2.21
N VAL A 39 4.66 -5.32 -2.92
CA VAL A 39 5.57 -6.47 -3.03
C VAL A 39 6.99 -6.03 -2.71
N VAL A 40 7.68 -6.81 -1.86
CA VAL A 40 9.08 -6.61 -1.48
C VAL A 40 9.89 -7.83 -1.87
N GLY A 41 10.94 -7.65 -2.66
CA GLY A 41 11.85 -8.70 -3.09
C GLY A 41 13.24 -8.52 -2.48
N PHE A 42 13.82 -9.60 -1.98
CA PHE A 42 15.18 -9.64 -1.46
C PHE A 42 16.08 -10.35 -2.46
N VAL A 43 17.19 -9.72 -2.82
CA VAL A 43 18.18 -10.28 -3.74
C VAL A 43 19.52 -10.53 -3.04
N ASP A 44 20.42 -11.21 -3.71
CA ASP A 44 21.74 -11.46 -3.17
C ASP A 44 22.51 -10.14 -2.97
N GLY A 45 23.32 -10.08 -1.91
CA GLY A 45 24.04 -8.86 -1.56
C GLY A 45 23.27 -7.87 -0.67
N GLY A 46 22.02 -8.21 -0.26
CA GLY A 46 21.24 -7.41 0.68
C GLY A 46 20.42 -6.29 0.03
N GLU A 47 20.43 -6.16 -1.29
CA GLU A 47 19.58 -5.24 -2.03
C GLU A 47 18.09 -5.60 -1.87
N ARG A 48 17.23 -4.60 -1.80
CA ARG A 48 15.78 -4.73 -1.71
C ARG A 48 15.12 -4.11 -2.93
N LYS A 49 14.14 -4.81 -3.47
CA LYS A 49 13.29 -4.32 -4.56
C LYS A 49 11.87 -4.15 -4.04
N VAL A 50 11.20 -3.07 -4.44
CA VAL A 50 9.81 -2.81 -4.06
C VAL A 50 8.99 -2.47 -5.29
N GLY A 51 7.76 -2.96 -5.34
CA GLY A 51 6.85 -2.72 -6.43
C GLY A 51 7.05 -3.65 -7.63
N ASP A 52 6.95 -3.12 -8.84
CA ASP A 52 7.05 -3.91 -10.07
C ASP A 52 8.38 -4.68 -10.22
N PRO A 53 9.55 -4.15 -9.83
CA PRO A 53 10.79 -4.92 -9.85
C PRO A 53 10.74 -6.15 -8.94
N ALA A 54 10.13 -6.03 -7.75
CA ALA A 54 9.92 -7.15 -6.83
C ALA A 54 8.90 -8.16 -7.39
N LYS A 55 7.78 -7.68 -7.95
CA LYS A 55 6.75 -8.54 -8.56
C LYS A 55 7.34 -9.38 -9.70
N ARG A 56 8.21 -8.81 -10.55
CA ARG A 56 8.86 -9.55 -11.64
C ARG A 56 9.77 -10.68 -11.18
N GLN A 57 10.43 -10.56 -10.04
CA GLN A 57 11.28 -11.64 -9.52
C GLN A 57 10.51 -12.76 -8.81
N ALA A 58 9.24 -12.57 -8.49
CA ALA A 58 8.44 -13.53 -7.71
C ALA A 58 8.41 -14.94 -8.31
N ILE A 59 8.40 -15.05 -9.65
CA ILE A 59 8.44 -16.35 -10.35
C ILE A 59 9.76 -17.08 -10.10
N THR A 60 10.89 -16.39 -10.22
CA THR A 60 12.23 -16.98 -10.12
C THR A 60 12.75 -17.07 -8.70
N ASN A 61 12.22 -16.24 -7.81
CA ASN A 61 12.64 -16.16 -6.42
C ASN A 61 11.44 -16.03 -5.45
N PRO A 62 10.49 -16.99 -5.47
CA PRO A 62 9.25 -16.89 -4.70
C PRO A 62 9.48 -16.88 -3.19
N LYS A 63 10.48 -17.61 -2.68
CA LYS A 63 10.77 -17.69 -1.23
C LYS A 63 11.34 -16.39 -0.64
N ARG A 64 11.90 -15.53 -1.47
CA ARG A 64 12.48 -14.23 -1.07
C ARG A 64 11.68 -13.04 -1.62
N THR A 65 10.43 -13.27 -2.01
CA THR A 65 9.52 -12.24 -2.50
C THR A 65 8.26 -12.23 -1.65
N VAL A 66 8.09 -11.17 -0.88
CA VAL A 66 7.00 -11.02 0.10
C VAL A 66 5.89 -10.15 -0.50
N TYR A 67 4.67 -10.65 -0.44
CA TYR A 67 3.44 -9.97 -0.85
C TYR A 67 2.30 -10.28 0.12
N SER A 68 1.19 -9.56 0.02
CA SER A 68 0.01 -9.69 0.90
C SER A 68 0.34 -9.58 2.40
N ILE A 69 1.43 -8.87 2.75
CA ILE A 69 1.93 -8.74 4.12
C ILE A 69 0.91 -8.08 5.05
N LYS A 70 0.01 -7.24 4.52
CA LYS A 70 -1.06 -6.57 5.27
C LYS A 70 -1.97 -7.57 5.98
N ARG A 71 -2.12 -8.82 5.48
CA ARG A 71 -2.89 -9.89 6.11
C ARG A 71 -2.28 -10.44 7.42
N PHE A 72 -1.00 -10.13 7.67
CA PHE A 72 -0.29 -10.52 8.89
C PHE A 72 -0.17 -9.36 9.89
N MET A 73 -0.56 -8.16 9.48
CA MET A 73 -0.39 -6.94 10.25
C MET A 73 -1.24 -6.95 11.52
N GLY A 74 -0.61 -6.81 12.71
CA GLY A 74 -1.31 -6.76 13.99
C GLY A 74 -2.06 -8.04 14.39
N GLU A 75 -1.77 -9.16 13.73
CA GLU A 75 -2.35 -10.47 14.01
C GLU A 75 -1.39 -11.37 14.79
N THR A 76 -1.92 -12.43 15.42
CA THR A 76 -1.09 -13.46 16.04
C THR A 76 -0.79 -14.58 15.07
N TYR A 77 0.38 -15.24 15.25
CA TYR A 77 0.80 -16.36 14.41
C TYR A 77 -0.24 -17.47 14.32
N ASP A 78 -0.90 -17.79 15.45
CA ASP A 78 -1.90 -18.85 15.52
C ASP A 78 -3.19 -18.51 14.74
N GLN A 79 -3.52 -17.22 14.60
CA GLN A 79 -4.71 -16.75 13.87
C GLN A 79 -4.52 -16.76 12.34
N VAL A 80 -3.28 -16.65 11.85
CA VAL A 80 -2.98 -16.50 10.42
C VAL A 80 -2.49 -17.78 9.73
N GLN A 81 -2.75 -18.96 10.30
CA GLN A 81 -2.28 -20.24 9.76
C GLN A 81 -2.79 -20.50 8.33
N LYS A 82 -4.01 -20.09 8.03
CA LYS A 82 -4.58 -20.19 6.68
C LYS A 82 -3.80 -19.33 5.68
N GLU A 83 -3.45 -18.12 6.06
CA GLU A 83 -2.68 -17.20 5.22
C GLU A 83 -1.24 -17.70 5.02
N ILE A 84 -0.62 -18.23 6.08
CA ILE A 84 0.72 -18.84 6.01
C ILE A 84 0.76 -19.96 4.98
N SER A 85 -0.28 -20.80 4.91
CA SER A 85 -0.34 -21.92 3.95
C SER A 85 -0.45 -21.48 2.47
N ARG A 86 -0.76 -20.20 2.21
CA ARG A 86 -1.00 -19.65 0.86
C ARG A 86 0.19 -18.89 0.28
N VAL A 87 1.23 -18.66 1.09
CA VAL A 87 2.40 -17.89 0.64
C VAL A 87 3.61 -18.78 0.46
N PRO A 88 4.48 -18.52 -0.53
CA PRO A 88 5.66 -19.34 -0.80
C PRO A 88 6.86 -19.01 0.11
N TYR A 89 6.86 -17.84 0.75
CA TYR A 89 7.90 -17.43 1.68
C TYR A 89 7.65 -17.97 3.08
N SER A 90 8.72 -18.14 3.86
CA SER A 90 8.64 -18.71 5.20
C SER A 90 8.06 -17.69 6.20
N VAL A 91 7.02 -18.09 6.91
CA VAL A 91 6.48 -17.33 8.05
C VAL A 91 6.60 -18.19 9.31
N VAL A 92 7.27 -17.67 10.32
CA VAL A 92 7.56 -18.38 11.56
C VAL A 92 6.96 -17.64 12.77
N LYS A 93 6.82 -18.35 13.86
CA LYS A 93 6.35 -17.79 15.13
C LYS A 93 7.50 -17.01 15.79
N GLY A 94 7.29 -15.73 15.99
CA GLY A 94 8.20 -14.85 16.75
C GLY A 94 7.74 -14.66 18.20
N ASP A 95 8.40 -13.70 18.86
CA ASP A 95 8.06 -13.30 20.23
C ASP A 95 6.61 -12.83 20.32
N ASN A 96 6.00 -12.99 21.48
CA ASN A 96 4.60 -12.63 21.74
C ASN A 96 3.59 -13.25 20.77
N ASN A 97 3.91 -14.45 20.23
CA ASN A 97 3.05 -15.13 19.24
C ASN A 97 2.80 -14.31 17.96
N THR A 98 3.75 -13.49 17.56
CA THR A 98 3.62 -12.67 16.34
C THR A 98 4.14 -13.41 15.10
N PRO A 99 3.55 -13.22 13.90
CA PRO A 99 4.10 -13.76 12.67
C PRO A 99 5.38 -13.00 12.28
N ARG A 100 6.40 -13.71 11.84
CA ARG A 100 7.67 -13.17 11.33
C ARG A 100 7.99 -13.79 9.98
N VAL A 101 8.38 -12.96 9.02
CA VAL A 101 8.86 -13.45 7.72
C VAL A 101 10.33 -13.77 7.85
N ASP A 102 10.69 -15.02 7.59
CA ASP A 102 12.09 -15.48 7.59
C ASP A 102 12.68 -15.38 6.19
N ILE A 103 13.67 -14.49 6.04
CA ILE A 103 14.46 -14.35 4.81
C ILE A 103 15.93 -14.64 5.16
N ASP A 104 16.41 -15.78 4.74
CA ASP A 104 17.81 -16.23 4.92
C ASP A 104 18.27 -16.19 6.40
N GLY A 105 17.35 -16.51 7.33
CA GLY A 105 17.61 -16.52 8.78
C GLY A 105 17.43 -15.17 9.48
N ARG A 106 17.09 -14.10 8.74
CA ARG A 106 16.65 -12.83 9.32
C ARG A 106 15.13 -12.78 9.40
N LEU A 107 14.62 -12.52 10.61
CA LEU A 107 13.20 -12.41 10.89
C LEU A 107 12.72 -10.97 10.74
N TYR A 108 11.81 -10.74 9.81
CA TYR A 108 11.18 -9.44 9.58
C TYR A 108 9.77 -9.41 10.16
N THR A 109 9.41 -8.32 10.78
CA THR A 109 8.02 -8.07 11.18
C THR A 109 7.17 -7.66 9.99
N PRO A 110 5.84 -7.86 10.02
CA PRO A 110 4.94 -7.28 9.02
C PRO A 110 5.09 -5.77 8.91
N GLN A 111 5.37 -5.08 10.02
CA GLN A 111 5.62 -3.64 10.06
C GLN A 111 6.87 -3.25 9.28
N GLU A 112 7.99 -3.99 9.43
CA GLU A 112 9.23 -3.72 8.66
C GLU A 112 9.02 -3.88 7.15
N ILE A 113 8.32 -4.95 6.73
CA ILE A 113 8.00 -5.17 5.31
C ILE A 113 7.08 -4.07 4.78
N SER A 114 6.05 -3.69 5.53
CA SER A 114 5.14 -2.60 5.16
C SER A 114 5.87 -1.25 5.13
N ALA A 115 6.82 -1.03 6.04
CA ALA A 115 7.66 0.17 6.04
C ALA A 115 8.49 0.31 4.76
N MET A 116 8.99 -0.79 4.18
CA MET A 116 9.71 -0.76 2.91
C MET A 116 8.80 -0.29 1.76
N ILE A 117 7.52 -0.68 1.77
CA ILE A 117 6.52 -0.19 0.81
C ILE A 117 6.26 1.30 1.04
N LEU A 118 6.07 1.72 2.30
CA LEU A 118 5.86 3.12 2.65
C LEU A 118 7.06 4.00 2.31
N GLN A 119 8.29 3.50 2.45
CA GLN A 119 9.50 4.19 1.98
C GLN A 119 9.50 4.42 0.47
N LYS A 120 9.02 3.44 -0.33
CA LYS A 120 8.85 3.61 -1.78
C LYS A 120 7.80 4.68 -2.08
N MET A 121 6.69 4.75 -1.32
CA MET A 121 5.68 5.81 -1.46
C MET A 121 6.24 7.18 -1.09
N LYS A 122 6.94 7.28 0.04
CA LYS A 122 7.66 8.48 0.46
C LYS A 122 8.62 8.95 -0.62
N LYS A 123 9.48 8.06 -1.11
CA LYS A 123 10.45 8.37 -2.17
C LYS A 123 9.78 8.84 -3.46
N THR A 124 8.67 8.21 -3.85
CA THR A 124 7.87 8.61 -5.02
C THR A 124 7.36 10.04 -4.87
N ALA A 125 6.88 10.40 -3.67
CA ALA A 125 6.42 11.75 -3.38
C ALA A 125 7.56 12.77 -3.35
N GLU A 126 8.70 12.42 -2.76
CA GLU A 126 9.90 13.27 -2.74
C GLU A 126 10.45 13.55 -4.13
N ASP A 127 10.49 12.52 -4.99
CA ASP A 127 10.93 12.67 -6.39
C ASP A 127 10.01 13.59 -7.19
N TYR A 128 8.70 13.56 -6.91
CA TYR A 128 7.72 14.44 -7.54
C TYR A 128 7.79 15.87 -7.02
N LEU A 129 7.83 16.03 -5.68
CA LEU A 129 7.79 17.35 -5.02
C LEU A 129 9.15 18.08 -5.05
N GLY A 130 10.25 17.36 -5.29
CA GLY A 130 11.61 17.91 -5.24
C GLY A 130 12.05 18.36 -3.83
N GLN A 131 11.40 17.85 -2.78
CA GLN A 131 11.69 18.14 -1.38
C GLN A 131 11.49 16.91 -0.49
N GLU A 132 12.09 16.95 0.70
CA GLU A 132 11.90 15.92 1.71
C GLU A 132 10.44 15.88 2.20
N VAL A 133 9.91 14.67 2.40
CA VAL A 133 8.57 14.40 2.93
C VAL A 133 8.70 13.68 4.26
N THR A 134 8.21 14.31 5.33
CA THR A 134 8.30 13.78 6.69
C THR A 134 6.96 13.44 7.32
N GLU A 135 5.84 13.85 6.71
CA GLU A 135 4.51 13.75 7.28
C GLU A 135 3.55 13.02 6.33
N ALA A 136 2.70 12.15 6.87
CA ALA A 136 1.73 11.41 6.08
C ALA A 136 0.39 11.18 6.79
N VAL A 137 -0.66 11.05 6.00
CA VAL A 137 -1.91 10.38 6.36
C VAL A 137 -1.87 9.00 5.70
N ILE A 138 -2.09 7.93 6.49
CA ILE A 138 -2.08 6.55 5.99
C ILE A 138 -3.45 5.94 6.21
N THR A 139 -3.94 5.18 5.24
CA THR A 139 -5.26 4.54 5.34
C THR A 139 -5.18 3.10 5.82
N VAL A 140 -6.27 2.65 6.43
CA VAL A 140 -6.48 1.29 6.90
C VAL A 140 -7.90 0.85 6.57
N PRO A 141 -8.18 -0.45 6.40
CA PRO A 141 -9.54 -0.96 6.34
C PRO A 141 -10.36 -0.50 7.54
N ALA A 142 -11.64 -0.19 7.33
CA ALA A 142 -12.50 0.31 8.41
C ALA A 142 -12.66 -0.73 9.52
N TYR A 143 -12.68 -2.01 9.17
CA TYR A 143 -12.85 -3.12 10.11
C TYR A 143 -11.54 -3.60 10.79
N PHE A 144 -10.43 -2.86 10.59
CA PHE A 144 -9.17 -3.14 11.31
C PHE A 144 -9.33 -2.96 12.82
N SER A 145 -8.80 -3.93 13.57
CA SER A 145 -8.69 -3.86 15.00
C SER A 145 -7.68 -2.78 15.45
N ASP A 146 -7.71 -2.42 16.71
CA ASP A 146 -6.75 -1.51 17.34
C ASP A 146 -5.30 -1.96 17.08
N SER A 147 -5.00 -3.25 17.28
CA SER A 147 -3.67 -3.82 17.02
C SER A 147 -3.20 -3.62 15.59
N GLN A 148 -4.09 -3.76 14.61
CA GLN A 148 -3.76 -3.59 13.18
C GLN A 148 -3.52 -2.11 12.83
N ARG A 149 -4.30 -1.20 13.42
CA ARG A 149 -4.12 0.26 13.29
C ARG A 149 -2.81 0.72 13.87
N GLN A 150 -2.48 0.26 15.08
CA GLN A 150 -1.23 0.58 15.74
C GLN A 150 -0.03 0.04 14.95
N ALA A 151 -0.08 -1.21 14.47
CA ALA A 151 0.96 -1.80 13.64
C ALA A 151 1.18 -1.03 12.32
N THR A 152 0.10 -0.50 11.72
CA THR A 152 0.20 0.36 10.52
C THR A 152 0.87 1.70 10.85
N LYS A 153 0.56 2.30 11.99
CA LYS A 153 1.21 3.53 12.46
C LYS A 153 2.70 3.31 12.71
N GLU A 154 3.07 2.19 13.34
CA GLU A 154 4.47 1.78 13.56
C GLU A 154 5.22 1.60 12.23
N ALA A 155 4.60 0.97 11.24
CA ALA A 155 5.18 0.84 9.90
C ALA A 155 5.49 2.21 9.28
N GLY A 156 4.61 3.20 9.45
CA GLY A 156 4.84 4.58 9.03
C GLY A 156 6.04 5.21 9.75
N GLN A 157 6.16 5.01 11.06
CA GLN A 157 7.29 5.51 11.86
C GLN A 157 8.61 4.86 11.45
N ILE A 158 8.63 3.53 11.22
CA ILE A 158 9.80 2.79 10.72
C ILE A 158 10.21 3.32 9.33
N ALA A 159 9.24 3.70 8.49
CA ALA A 159 9.50 4.31 7.20
C ALA A 159 10.03 5.76 7.27
N GLY A 160 10.17 6.34 8.46
CA GLY A 160 10.61 7.72 8.67
C GLY A 160 9.52 8.75 8.39
N LEU A 161 8.25 8.37 8.60
CA LEU A 161 7.09 9.25 8.46
C LEU A 161 6.47 9.55 9.83
N ASP A 162 6.20 10.82 10.11
CA ASP A 162 5.30 11.23 11.18
C ASP A 162 3.85 11.03 10.69
N VAL A 163 3.20 9.98 11.20
CA VAL A 163 1.83 9.63 10.82
C VAL A 163 0.86 10.54 11.55
N LYS A 164 0.42 11.60 10.86
CA LYS A 164 -0.50 12.61 11.42
C LYS A 164 -1.89 12.05 11.67
N ARG A 165 -2.35 11.15 10.81
CA ARG A 165 -3.65 10.51 10.94
C ARG A 165 -3.65 9.11 10.31
N ILE A 166 -4.32 8.18 10.97
CA ILE A 166 -4.82 6.94 10.38
C ILE A 166 -6.28 7.18 10.02
N VAL A 167 -6.66 6.92 8.78
CA VAL A 167 -8.02 7.13 8.26
C VAL A 167 -8.54 5.83 7.66
N ASN A 168 -9.82 5.54 7.87
CA ASN A 168 -10.45 4.37 7.25
C ASN A 168 -10.56 4.54 5.73
N GLU A 169 -10.25 3.48 4.97
CA GLU A 169 -10.26 3.47 3.49
C GLU A 169 -11.61 3.94 2.91
N PRO A 170 -12.78 3.40 3.34
CA PRO A 170 -14.06 3.88 2.83
C PRO A 170 -14.37 5.33 3.24
N THR A 171 -13.87 5.77 4.41
CA THR A 171 -14.05 7.15 4.87
C THR A 171 -13.21 8.12 4.02
N ALA A 172 -11.97 7.74 3.70
CA ALA A 172 -11.12 8.50 2.78
C ALA A 172 -11.78 8.59 1.38
N ALA A 173 -12.31 7.48 0.88
CA ALA A 173 -13.00 7.46 -0.40
C ALA A 173 -14.25 8.37 -0.42
N ALA A 174 -15.04 8.37 0.65
CA ALA A 174 -16.18 9.26 0.80
C ALA A 174 -15.77 10.74 0.84
N LEU A 175 -14.67 11.06 1.55
CA LEU A 175 -14.11 12.40 1.61
C LEU A 175 -13.67 12.88 0.22
N ALA A 176 -12.98 12.04 -0.55
CA ALA A 176 -12.57 12.34 -1.93
C ALA A 176 -13.78 12.58 -2.84
N TYR A 177 -14.83 11.76 -2.70
CA TYR A 177 -16.05 11.87 -3.49
C TYR A 177 -16.88 13.09 -3.12
N GLY A 178 -16.95 13.42 -1.83
CA GLY A 178 -17.87 14.39 -1.27
C GLY A 178 -17.30 15.80 -1.09
N VAL A 179 -15.98 16.00 -1.17
CA VAL A 179 -15.35 17.30 -0.86
C VAL A 179 -15.91 18.45 -1.71
N ASP A 180 -16.19 18.19 -2.99
CA ASP A 180 -16.83 19.16 -3.89
C ASP A 180 -18.34 19.26 -3.73
N LYS A 181 -18.94 18.35 -2.97
CA LYS A 181 -20.38 18.21 -2.73
C LYS A 181 -20.79 18.52 -1.29
N ALA A 182 -19.88 19.01 -0.47
CA ALA A 182 -20.03 19.21 0.97
C ALA A 182 -21.25 20.08 1.39
N ASN A 183 -21.83 20.83 0.45
CA ASN A 183 -23.04 21.63 0.67
C ASN A 183 -24.38 20.87 0.41
N LYS A 184 -24.30 19.57 0.05
CA LYS A 184 -25.46 18.73 -0.17
C LYS A 184 -25.58 17.72 0.96
N ASP A 185 -26.78 17.61 1.55
CA ASP A 185 -27.03 16.53 2.49
C ASP A 185 -27.22 15.23 1.70
N MET A 186 -26.37 14.24 1.94
CA MET A 186 -26.39 12.96 1.23
C MET A 186 -26.04 11.80 2.17
N LYS A 187 -26.69 10.67 1.95
CA LYS A 187 -26.36 9.38 2.56
C LYS A 187 -25.74 8.47 1.52
N VAL A 188 -24.55 8.00 1.81
CA VAL A 188 -23.71 7.26 0.86
C VAL A 188 -23.30 5.93 1.45
N ALA A 189 -23.42 4.87 0.66
CA ALA A 189 -22.81 3.58 0.96
C ALA A 189 -21.48 3.44 0.21
N VAL A 190 -20.40 3.20 0.93
CA VAL A 190 -19.08 2.91 0.35
C VAL A 190 -18.82 1.43 0.47
N PHE A 191 -18.77 0.74 -0.67
CA PHE A 191 -18.51 -0.68 -0.79
C PHE A 191 -17.07 -0.86 -1.26
N ASP A 192 -16.18 -1.24 -0.35
CA ASP A 192 -14.75 -1.40 -0.61
C ASP A 192 -14.37 -2.88 -0.62
N LEU A 193 -14.13 -3.43 -1.81
CA LEU A 193 -13.60 -4.78 -1.99
C LEU A 193 -12.20 -4.70 -2.60
N GLY A 194 -11.23 -4.69 -1.70
CA GLY A 194 -9.82 -4.61 -2.04
C GLY A 194 -9.18 -5.94 -2.42
N GLY A 195 -7.86 -6.02 -2.32
CA GLY A 195 -7.10 -7.25 -2.57
C GLY A 195 -7.19 -8.27 -1.44
N GLY A 196 -7.33 -7.82 -0.19
CA GLY A 196 -7.30 -8.68 0.99
C GLY A 196 -8.44 -8.49 1.97
N THR A 197 -9.19 -7.39 1.87
CA THR A 197 -10.24 -7.00 2.82
C THR A 197 -11.49 -6.57 2.08
N PHE A 198 -12.61 -6.71 2.77
CA PHE A 198 -13.91 -6.18 2.38
C PHE A 198 -14.45 -5.29 3.49
N ASP A 199 -14.83 -4.06 3.15
CA ASP A 199 -15.48 -3.11 4.05
C ASP A 199 -16.73 -2.53 3.40
N ILE A 200 -17.75 -2.31 4.22
CA ILE A 200 -18.94 -1.53 3.89
C ILE A 200 -19.14 -0.46 4.95
N SER A 201 -19.21 0.79 4.54
CA SER A 201 -19.49 1.91 5.45
C SER A 201 -20.65 2.73 4.95
N ILE A 202 -21.53 3.11 5.86
CA ILE A 202 -22.67 3.99 5.62
C ILE A 202 -22.31 5.35 6.21
N LEU A 203 -22.32 6.36 5.38
CA LEU A 203 -21.94 7.72 5.75
C LEU A 203 -23.07 8.71 5.43
N GLU A 204 -23.14 9.76 6.23
CA GLU A 204 -23.90 10.96 5.93
C GLU A 204 -22.95 12.15 5.83
N PHE A 205 -23.13 12.99 4.83
CA PHE A 205 -22.40 14.24 4.76
C PHE A 205 -23.31 15.40 4.36
N GLY A 206 -23.06 16.55 5.00
CA GLY A 206 -23.80 17.78 4.81
C GLY A 206 -23.18 18.91 5.60
N GLY A 207 -23.27 20.15 5.10
CA GLY A 207 -22.70 21.30 5.78
C GLY A 207 -21.21 21.24 6.09
N GLY A 208 -20.43 20.44 5.34
CA GLY A 208 -18.99 20.24 5.57
C GLY A 208 -18.66 19.13 6.58
N VAL A 209 -19.65 18.49 7.18
CA VAL A 209 -19.45 17.36 8.10
C VAL A 209 -19.57 16.04 7.33
N PHE A 210 -18.60 15.15 7.50
CA PHE A 210 -18.63 13.79 7.01
C PHE A 210 -18.69 12.87 8.23
N GLU A 211 -19.82 12.22 8.43
CA GLU A 211 -20.09 11.36 9.57
C GLU A 211 -20.30 9.91 9.12
N VAL A 212 -19.53 9.00 9.68
CA VAL A 212 -19.75 7.56 9.52
C VAL A 212 -20.86 7.16 10.49
N LEU A 213 -21.97 6.61 9.96
CA LEU A 213 -23.09 6.13 10.76
C LEU A 213 -22.85 4.69 11.23
N SER A 214 -22.30 3.87 10.34
CA SER A 214 -21.93 2.48 10.65
C SER A 214 -20.87 1.96 9.70
N THR A 215 -20.13 0.95 10.16
CA THR A 215 -19.19 0.18 9.33
C THR A 215 -19.23 -1.29 9.70
N ASN A 216 -19.02 -2.15 8.73
CA ASN A 216 -18.86 -3.59 8.90
C ASN A 216 -17.94 -4.15 7.82
N GLY A 217 -17.44 -5.39 7.97
CA GLY A 217 -16.55 -5.94 6.98
C GLY A 217 -15.99 -7.32 7.32
N ASP A 218 -15.05 -7.75 6.49
CA ASP A 218 -14.27 -8.97 6.66
C ASP A 218 -12.81 -8.70 6.27
N THR A 219 -11.91 -8.84 7.22
CA THR A 219 -10.46 -8.60 7.04
C THR A 219 -9.75 -9.72 6.28
N HIS A 220 -10.46 -10.77 5.87
CA HIS A 220 -9.94 -11.95 5.17
C HIS A 220 -10.73 -12.28 3.89
N LEU A 221 -11.47 -11.33 3.35
CA LEU A 221 -12.20 -11.43 2.09
C LEU A 221 -11.73 -10.36 1.11
N GLY A 222 -11.14 -10.78 -0.01
CA GLY A 222 -10.64 -9.85 -1.02
C GLY A 222 -10.18 -10.54 -2.29
N GLY A 223 -9.58 -9.77 -3.19
CA GLY A 223 -9.13 -10.22 -4.51
C GLY A 223 -8.23 -11.44 -4.51
N ASP A 224 -7.36 -11.59 -3.48
CA ASP A 224 -6.50 -12.77 -3.31
C ASP A 224 -7.33 -14.06 -3.13
N ASP A 225 -8.51 -13.97 -2.51
CA ASP A 225 -9.40 -15.13 -2.33
C ASP A 225 -10.09 -15.47 -3.65
N PHE A 226 -10.42 -14.49 -4.49
CA PHE A 226 -10.91 -14.70 -5.84
C PHE A 226 -9.84 -15.29 -6.76
N ASP A 227 -8.58 -14.94 -6.59
CA ASP A 227 -7.46 -15.57 -7.30
C ASP A 227 -7.31 -17.02 -6.85
N GLN A 228 -7.45 -17.30 -5.56
CA GLN A 228 -7.29 -18.64 -5.01
C GLN A 228 -8.29 -19.65 -5.58
N VAL A 229 -9.55 -19.26 -5.79
CA VAL A 229 -10.53 -20.20 -6.40
C VAL A 229 -10.18 -20.55 -7.85
N ILE A 230 -9.51 -19.63 -8.58
CA ILE A 230 -9.00 -19.92 -9.93
C ILE A 230 -7.79 -20.85 -9.85
N ILE A 231 -6.87 -20.58 -8.91
CA ILE A 231 -5.69 -21.42 -8.66
C ILE A 231 -6.12 -22.84 -8.32
N ASP A 232 -7.03 -23.01 -7.37
CA ASP A 232 -7.53 -24.31 -6.94
C ASP A 232 -8.17 -25.08 -8.10
N TRP A 233 -8.93 -24.39 -8.94
CA TRP A 233 -9.51 -24.98 -10.15
C TRP A 233 -8.41 -25.43 -11.13
N LEU A 234 -7.40 -24.59 -11.40
CA LEU A 234 -6.29 -24.91 -12.31
C LEU A 234 -5.45 -26.10 -11.81
N VAL A 235 -5.18 -26.15 -10.50
CA VAL A 235 -4.47 -27.27 -9.86
C VAL A 235 -5.26 -28.57 -10.06
N GLN A 236 -6.58 -28.52 -9.84
CA GLN A 236 -7.43 -29.70 -10.01
C GLN A 236 -7.53 -30.14 -11.48
N GLU A 237 -7.65 -29.20 -12.42
CA GLU A 237 -7.67 -29.49 -13.86
C GLU A 237 -6.35 -30.15 -14.31
N PHE A 238 -5.20 -29.60 -13.88
CA PHE A 238 -3.89 -30.18 -14.21
C PHE A 238 -3.72 -31.58 -13.62
N LYS A 239 -4.18 -31.79 -12.39
CA LYS A 239 -4.15 -33.09 -11.74
C LYS A 239 -5.03 -34.12 -12.47
N ASN A 240 -6.18 -33.70 -12.99
CA ASN A 240 -7.05 -34.54 -13.77
C ASN A 240 -6.42 -34.93 -15.12
N ASP A 241 -5.75 -33.96 -15.79
CA ASP A 241 -5.18 -34.16 -17.13
C ASP A 241 -3.87 -34.95 -17.10
N GLU A 242 -2.97 -34.61 -16.13
CA GLU A 242 -1.59 -35.09 -16.13
C GLU A 242 -1.26 -36.00 -14.94
N GLY A 243 -2.15 -36.14 -13.96
CA GLY A 243 -1.95 -36.97 -12.77
C GLY A 243 -0.92 -36.44 -11.78
N ALA A 244 -0.48 -35.18 -11.93
CA ALA A 244 0.54 -34.54 -11.10
C ALA A 244 -0.02 -33.36 -10.31
N ASP A 245 0.59 -33.06 -9.17
CA ASP A 245 0.17 -32.02 -8.24
C ASP A 245 1.08 -30.80 -8.34
N LEU A 246 0.59 -29.69 -8.87
CA LEU A 246 1.31 -28.43 -9.03
C LEU A 246 1.68 -27.77 -7.69
N THR A 247 0.99 -28.10 -6.60
CA THR A 247 1.25 -27.49 -5.28
C THR A 247 2.62 -27.85 -4.72
N GLN A 248 3.28 -28.87 -5.26
CA GLN A 248 4.62 -29.30 -4.86
C GLN A 248 5.73 -28.42 -5.44
N ASP A 249 5.44 -27.58 -6.45
CA ASP A 249 6.41 -26.70 -7.09
C ASP A 249 6.07 -25.21 -6.80
N PRO A 250 6.84 -24.53 -5.95
CA PRO A 250 6.62 -23.12 -5.63
C PRO A 250 6.68 -22.18 -6.85
N MET A 251 7.48 -22.50 -7.87
CA MET A 251 7.56 -21.71 -9.10
C MET A 251 6.29 -21.88 -9.95
N ALA A 252 5.78 -23.12 -10.04
CA ALA A 252 4.51 -23.38 -10.71
C ALA A 252 3.36 -22.66 -10.01
N MET A 253 3.30 -22.71 -8.67
CA MET A 253 2.28 -22.02 -7.88
C MET A 253 2.34 -20.50 -8.06
N GLN A 254 3.54 -19.90 -8.11
CA GLN A 254 3.67 -18.47 -8.36
C GLN A 254 3.19 -18.07 -9.77
N ARG A 255 3.50 -18.90 -10.78
CA ARG A 255 3.00 -18.70 -12.15
C ARG A 255 1.47 -18.83 -12.24
N LEU A 256 0.90 -19.78 -11.48
CA LEU A 256 -0.56 -19.93 -11.36
C LEU A 256 -1.18 -18.68 -10.72
N LYS A 257 -0.58 -18.15 -9.66
CA LYS A 257 -1.07 -16.93 -8.98
C LYS A 257 -1.11 -15.73 -9.94
N GLU A 258 -0.03 -15.49 -10.68
CA GLU A 258 0.02 -14.39 -11.64
C GLU A 258 -1.00 -14.57 -12.78
N ALA A 259 -1.15 -15.80 -13.28
CA ALA A 259 -2.11 -16.10 -14.32
C ALA A 259 -3.56 -15.98 -13.83
N ALA A 260 -3.85 -16.38 -12.58
CA ALA A 260 -5.17 -16.25 -11.97
C ALA A 260 -5.55 -14.77 -11.75
N GLU A 261 -4.64 -13.96 -11.20
CA GLU A 261 -4.84 -12.51 -11.05
C GLU A 261 -5.13 -11.85 -12.41
N LYS A 262 -4.31 -12.17 -13.41
CA LYS A 262 -4.50 -11.65 -14.78
C LYS A 262 -5.85 -12.09 -15.36
N ALA A 263 -6.20 -13.36 -15.24
CA ALA A 263 -7.48 -13.88 -15.72
C ALA A 263 -8.68 -13.22 -15.03
N LYS A 264 -8.63 -13.02 -13.70
CA LYS A 264 -9.64 -12.27 -12.94
C LYS A 264 -9.84 -10.87 -13.49
N ILE A 265 -8.73 -10.14 -13.72
CA ILE A 265 -8.77 -8.77 -14.27
C ILE A 265 -9.37 -8.76 -15.68
N GLU A 266 -8.92 -9.64 -16.57
CA GLU A 266 -9.43 -9.74 -17.95
C GLU A 266 -10.92 -10.10 -18.00
N LEU A 267 -11.40 -10.99 -17.12
CA LEU A 267 -12.80 -11.38 -17.02
C LEU A 267 -13.72 -10.26 -16.50
N SER A 268 -13.19 -9.18 -15.96
CA SER A 268 -13.98 -8.00 -15.63
C SER A 268 -14.48 -7.25 -16.89
N SER A 269 -13.78 -7.36 -18.01
CA SER A 269 -14.16 -6.74 -19.28
C SER A 269 -14.53 -7.76 -20.37
N SER A 270 -13.94 -8.97 -20.35
CA SER A 270 -14.13 -10.02 -21.34
C SER A 270 -15.04 -11.13 -20.83
N THR A 271 -15.70 -11.86 -21.73
CA THR A 271 -16.55 -13.01 -21.38
C THR A 271 -15.76 -14.31 -21.18
N SER A 272 -14.53 -14.35 -21.70
CA SER A 272 -13.62 -15.51 -21.56
C SER A 272 -12.17 -15.04 -21.68
N THR A 273 -11.25 -15.82 -21.11
CA THR A 273 -9.80 -15.62 -21.24
C THR A 273 -9.11 -16.98 -21.36
N GLU A 274 -7.98 -17.02 -22.08
CA GLU A 274 -7.11 -18.19 -22.13
C GLU A 274 -5.98 -18.07 -21.13
N ILE A 275 -5.85 -19.07 -20.26
CA ILE A 275 -4.72 -19.23 -19.35
C ILE A 275 -3.75 -20.20 -20.00
N ASN A 276 -2.59 -19.71 -20.41
CA ASN A 276 -1.57 -20.48 -21.12
C ASN A 276 -0.24 -20.39 -20.37
N LEU A 277 0.14 -21.50 -19.75
CA LEU A 277 1.37 -21.63 -18.96
C LEU A 277 2.25 -22.75 -19.56
N PRO A 278 3.08 -22.41 -20.55
CA PRO A 278 3.97 -23.37 -21.17
C PRO A 278 5.04 -23.84 -20.17
N TYR A 279 5.38 -25.13 -20.23
CA TYR A 279 6.40 -25.75 -19.37
C TYR A 279 6.16 -25.49 -17.88
N ILE A 280 4.92 -25.71 -17.41
CA ILE A 280 4.53 -25.39 -16.03
C ILE A 280 5.28 -26.27 -15.02
N MET A 281 5.40 -27.56 -15.29
CA MET A 281 6.23 -28.49 -14.54
C MET A 281 6.56 -29.74 -15.38
N PRO A 282 7.64 -30.47 -15.09
CA PRO A 282 7.93 -31.78 -15.68
C PRO A 282 7.10 -32.86 -14.97
N VAL A 283 6.49 -33.78 -15.75
CA VAL A 283 5.84 -35.00 -15.24
C VAL A 283 6.57 -36.20 -15.84
N ALA A 284 7.12 -37.05 -14.99
CA ALA A 284 7.96 -38.19 -15.40
C ALA A 284 9.08 -37.78 -16.38
N GLY A 285 9.71 -36.60 -16.17
CA GLY A 285 10.78 -36.06 -17.00
C GLY A 285 10.32 -35.39 -18.31
N VAL A 286 9.02 -35.37 -18.59
CA VAL A 286 8.43 -34.72 -19.78
C VAL A 286 7.86 -33.37 -19.38
N PRO A 287 8.31 -32.25 -20.00
CA PRO A 287 7.73 -30.94 -19.75
C PRO A 287 6.25 -30.89 -20.13
N LYS A 288 5.39 -30.44 -19.21
CA LYS A 288 3.96 -30.30 -19.41
C LYS A 288 3.53 -28.84 -19.49
N HIS A 289 2.46 -28.60 -20.22
CA HIS A 289 1.87 -27.29 -20.41
C HIS A 289 0.48 -27.28 -19.75
N LEU A 290 0.08 -26.14 -19.21
CA LEU A 290 -1.28 -25.92 -18.76
C LEU A 290 -1.91 -24.88 -19.68
N VAL A 291 -2.91 -25.31 -20.46
CA VAL A 291 -3.71 -24.43 -21.33
C VAL A 291 -5.18 -24.67 -21.02
N LYS A 292 -5.85 -23.65 -20.50
CA LYS A 292 -7.28 -23.72 -20.14
C LYS A 292 -7.97 -22.42 -20.52
N THR A 293 -9.18 -22.54 -21.02
CA THR A 293 -10.08 -21.40 -21.24
C THR A 293 -10.97 -21.24 -20.01
N LEU A 294 -10.90 -20.07 -19.37
CA LEU A 294 -11.78 -19.70 -18.27
C LEU A 294 -12.84 -18.72 -18.78
N THR A 295 -14.11 -19.07 -18.65
CA THR A 295 -15.22 -18.15 -18.94
C THR A 295 -15.60 -17.36 -17.70
N ARG A 296 -16.15 -16.14 -17.89
CA ARG A 296 -16.71 -15.34 -16.79
C ARG A 296 -17.75 -16.12 -15.99
N ALA A 297 -18.67 -16.80 -16.65
CA ALA A 297 -19.68 -17.62 -15.98
C ALA A 297 -19.08 -18.72 -15.11
N LYS A 298 -18.01 -19.39 -15.56
CA LYS A 298 -17.30 -20.38 -14.75
C LYS A 298 -16.61 -19.74 -13.55
N PHE A 299 -15.93 -18.61 -13.74
CA PHE A 299 -15.28 -17.85 -12.66
C PHE A 299 -16.31 -17.41 -11.61
N GLU A 300 -17.43 -16.82 -12.03
CA GLU A 300 -18.49 -16.38 -11.13
C GLU A 300 -19.13 -17.54 -10.37
N ALA A 301 -19.25 -18.71 -10.99
CA ALA A 301 -19.70 -19.93 -10.32
C ALA A 301 -18.69 -20.43 -9.27
N LEU A 302 -17.38 -20.39 -9.56
CA LEU A 302 -16.32 -20.72 -8.61
C LEU A 302 -16.28 -19.74 -7.42
N ALA A 303 -16.48 -18.47 -7.69
CA ALA A 303 -16.41 -17.38 -6.70
C ALA A 303 -17.75 -17.09 -6.00
N HIS A 304 -18.81 -17.84 -6.29
CA HIS A 304 -20.18 -17.58 -5.80
C HIS A 304 -20.24 -17.33 -4.29
N ASN A 305 -19.61 -18.19 -3.49
CA ASN A 305 -19.63 -18.08 -2.04
C ASN A 305 -18.90 -16.80 -1.54
N LEU A 306 -17.81 -16.39 -2.20
CA LEU A 306 -17.09 -15.17 -1.85
C LEU A 306 -17.93 -13.93 -2.16
N ILE A 307 -18.63 -13.92 -3.31
CA ILE A 307 -19.53 -12.84 -3.70
C ILE A 307 -20.68 -12.72 -2.70
N GLN A 308 -21.31 -13.84 -2.33
CA GLN A 308 -22.42 -13.86 -1.36
C GLN A 308 -21.96 -13.47 0.06
N ALA A 309 -20.72 -13.75 0.43
CA ALA A 309 -20.17 -13.36 1.74
C ALA A 309 -20.17 -11.84 1.97
N CYS A 310 -20.12 -11.03 0.91
CA CYS A 310 -20.23 -9.58 1.02
C CYS A 310 -21.61 -9.10 1.51
N LEU A 311 -22.65 -9.94 1.40
CA LEU A 311 -24.02 -9.51 1.63
C LEU A 311 -24.38 -9.30 3.11
N GLU A 312 -23.89 -10.19 3.98
CA GLU A 312 -24.20 -10.11 5.43
C GLU A 312 -23.60 -8.87 6.10
N PRO A 313 -22.32 -8.48 5.84
CA PRO A 313 -21.82 -7.20 6.33
C PRO A 313 -22.63 -5.99 5.82
N CYS A 314 -23.09 -6.01 4.53
CA CYS A 314 -23.94 -4.95 4.00
C CYS A 314 -25.26 -4.82 4.77
N LYS A 315 -25.96 -5.94 5.01
CA LYS A 315 -27.21 -5.95 5.78
C LYS A 315 -26.99 -5.41 7.19
N LYS A 316 -25.90 -5.87 7.84
CA LYS A 316 -25.59 -5.45 9.20
C LYS A 316 -25.27 -3.95 9.27
N ALA A 317 -24.45 -3.43 8.36
CA ALA A 317 -24.15 -1.99 8.32
C ALA A 317 -25.42 -1.15 8.12
N MET A 318 -26.33 -1.56 7.22
CA MET A 318 -27.61 -0.86 7.01
C MET A 318 -28.49 -0.89 8.27
N ASN A 319 -28.58 -2.03 8.95
CA ASN A 319 -29.34 -2.17 10.19
C ASN A 319 -28.75 -1.32 11.31
N ASP A 320 -27.43 -1.33 11.47
CA ASP A 320 -26.71 -0.57 12.51
C ASP A 320 -26.86 0.95 12.28
N ALA A 321 -26.91 1.38 11.01
CA ALA A 321 -27.21 2.77 10.64
C ALA A 321 -28.70 3.15 10.83
N GLY A 322 -29.59 2.18 11.04
CA GLY A 322 -31.03 2.41 11.14
C GLY A 322 -31.69 2.87 9.83
N LEU A 323 -31.08 2.54 8.69
CA LEU A 323 -31.49 2.99 7.36
C LEU A 323 -32.05 1.84 6.52
N SER A 324 -32.97 2.19 5.60
CA SER A 324 -33.39 1.32 4.51
C SER A 324 -32.58 1.60 3.23
N ASN A 325 -32.58 0.65 2.29
CA ASN A 325 -31.87 0.83 1.01
C ASN A 325 -32.36 2.06 0.21
N SER A 326 -33.61 2.48 0.41
CA SER A 326 -34.17 3.70 -0.22
C SER A 326 -33.59 4.99 0.32
N ASP A 327 -33.04 4.98 1.55
CA ASP A 327 -32.46 6.16 2.20
C ASP A 327 -31.04 6.46 1.69
N ILE A 328 -30.40 5.52 1.02
CA ILE A 328 -29.07 5.71 0.41
C ILE A 328 -29.22 6.50 -0.89
N ASP A 329 -28.54 7.63 -1.00
CA ASP A 329 -28.53 8.45 -2.21
C ASP A 329 -27.60 7.92 -3.28
N GLU A 330 -26.39 7.50 -2.88
CA GLU A 330 -25.33 7.04 -3.78
C GLU A 330 -24.61 5.81 -3.21
N VAL A 331 -24.13 4.95 -4.12
CA VAL A 331 -23.27 3.82 -3.77
C VAL A 331 -21.92 3.99 -4.48
N ILE A 332 -20.85 4.02 -3.73
CA ILE A 332 -19.48 4.19 -4.23
C ILE A 332 -18.76 2.85 -4.16
N LEU A 333 -18.16 2.45 -5.28
CA LEU A 333 -17.31 1.25 -5.36
C LEU A 333 -15.85 1.63 -5.20
N VAL A 334 -15.17 0.95 -4.30
CA VAL A 334 -13.76 1.12 -3.97
C VAL A 334 -13.07 -0.25 -4.03
N GLY A 335 -11.75 -0.24 -4.27
CA GLY A 335 -10.96 -1.45 -4.39
C GLY A 335 -11.09 -2.13 -5.76
N GLY A 336 -9.98 -2.68 -6.25
CA GLY A 336 -9.90 -3.26 -7.60
C GLY A 336 -10.87 -4.43 -7.83
N SER A 337 -11.18 -5.21 -6.79
CA SER A 337 -12.10 -6.37 -6.89
C SER A 337 -13.57 -5.97 -7.02
N SER A 338 -13.94 -4.74 -6.69
CA SER A 338 -15.28 -4.20 -6.97
C SER A 338 -15.59 -4.06 -8.47
N ARG A 339 -14.59 -4.20 -9.33
CA ARG A 339 -14.77 -4.22 -10.80
C ARG A 339 -15.36 -5.53 -11.32
N ILE A 340 -15.39 -6.61 -10.53
CA ILE A 340 -15.97 -7.90 -10.91
C ILE A 340 -17.47 -7.73 -11.21
N PRO A 341 -17.95 -8.09 -12.43
CA PRO A 341 -19.33 -7.81 -12.83
C PRO A 341 -20.39 -8.41 -11.89
N ALA A 342 -20.18 -9.61 -11.38
CA ALA A 342 -21.11 -10.23 -10.43
C ALA A 342 -21.14 -9.51 -9.07
N VAL A 343 -20.02 -8.88 -8.65
CA VAL A 343 -19.98 -8.03 -7.45
C VAL A 343 -20.78 -6.75 -7.69
N GLN A 344 -20.58 -6.09 -8.84
CA GLN A 344 -21.35 -4.87 -9.19
C GLN A 344 -22.86 -5.17 -9.23
N LYS A 345 -23.23 -6.31 -9.83
CA LYS A 345 -24.62 -6.75 -9.86
C LYS A 345 -25.19 -7.01 -8.47
N LEU A 346 -24.43 -7.69 -7.60
CA LEU A 346 -24.83 -7.92 -6.21
C LEU A 346 -25.13 -6.60 -5.48
N VAL A 347 -24.26 -5.60 -5.66
CA VAL A 347 -24.39 -4.28 -5.05
C VAL A 347 -25.63 -3.55 -5.60
N GLU A 348 -25.80 -3.55 -6.93
CA GLU A 348 -26.98 -2.96 -7.59
C GLU A 348 -28.28 -3.63 -7.12
N ASP A 349 -28.32 -4.96 -7.09
CA ASP A 349 -29.50 -5.72 -6.66
C ASP A 349 -29.82 -5.47 -5.17
N PHE A 350 -28.78 -5.33 -4.32
CA PHE A 350 -29.00 -5.09 -2.89
C PHE A 350 -29.46 -3.68 -2.59
N PHE A 351 -28.79 -2.65 -3.11
CA PHE A 351 -29.14 -1.25 -2.84
C PHE A 351 -30.25 -0.72 -3.74
N GLY A 352 -30.61 -1.44 -4.81
CA GLY A 352 -31.59 -0.98 -5.81
C GLY A 352 -31.12 0.23 -6.62
N LYS A 353 -29.80 0.48 -6.66
CA LYS A 353 -29.17 1.64 -7.31
C LYS A 353 -27.92 1.22 -8.06
N VAL A 354 -27.72 1.78 -9.25
CA VAL A 354 -26.48 1.60 -10.01
C VAL A 354 -25.34 2.31 -9.28
N PRO A 355 -24.24 1.63 -8.96
CA PRO A 355 -23.10 2.26 -8.31
C PRO A 355 -22.52 3.42 -9.11
N SER A 356 -22.08 4.47 -8.41
CA SER A 356 -21.46 5.64 -9.01
C SER A 356 -20.14 5.28 -9.71
N LYS A 357 -19.95 5.83 -10.92
CA LYS A 357 -18.71 5.72 -11.70
C LYS A 357 -17.81 6.95 -11.60
N GLY A 358 -18.13 7.85 -10.67
CA GLY A 358 -17.49 9.17 -10.55
C GLY A 358 -16.06 9.15 -9.97
N VAL A 359 -15.57 8.00 -9.50
CA VAL A 359 -14.24 7.86 -8.89
C VAL A 359 -13.48 6.66 -9.49
N ASN A 360 -12.16 6.75 -9.47
CA ASN A 360 -11.31 5.60 -9.79
C ASN A 360 -11.13 4.74 -8.51
N PRO A 361 -11.64 3.49 -8.48
CA PRO A 361 -11.59 2.65 -7.28
C PRO A 361 -10.17 2.32 -6.79
N ASP A 362 -9.15 2.44 -7.64
CA ASP A 362 -7.76 2.13 -7.32
C ASP A 362 -7.00 3.34 -6.73
N GLU A 363 -7.57 4.55 -6.79
CA GLU A 363 -6.89 5.80 -6.45
C GLU A 363 -7.65 6.64 -5.42
N VAL A 364 -8.97 6.48 -5.35
CA VAL A 364 -9.85 7.36 -4.56
C VAL A 364 -9.48 7.40 -3.08
N VAL A 365 -8.96 6.31 -2.54
CA VAL A 365 -8.54 6.19 -1.14
C VAL A 365 -7.32 7.09 -0.88
N ALA A 366 -6.30 7.02 -1.72
CA ALA A 366 -5.11 7.90 -1.61
C ALA A 366 -5.47 9.37 -1.81
N VAL A 367 -6.38 9.67 -2.75
CA VAL A 367 -6.94 11.01 -2.96
C VAL A 367 -7.60 11.52 -1.68
N GLY A 368 -8.45 10.74 -1.04
CA GLY A 368 -9.09 11.12 0.23
C GLY A 368 -8.12 11.29 1.38
N ALA A 369 -7.08 10.46 1.45
CA ALA A 369 -6.00 10.62 2.42
C ALA A 369 -5.23 11.96 2.22
N ALA A 370 -4.99 12.35 0.96
CA ALA A 370 -4.37 13.64 0.65
C ALA A 370 -5.28 14.83 1.01
N VAL A 371 -6.59 14.72 0.74
CA VAL A 371 -7.60 15.72 1.17
C VAL A 371 -7.60 15.85 2.69
N GLN A 372 -7.54 14.73 3.43
CA GLN A 372 -7.42 14.76 4.90
C GLN A 372 -6.12 15.44 5.35
N GLY A 373 -5.01 15.25 4.65
CA GLY A 373 -3.77 15.99 4.88
C GLY A 373 -3.95 17.50 4.71
N ALA A 374 -4.67 17.93 3.68
CA ALA A 374 -4.99 19.33 3.42
C ALA A 374 -5.94 19.93 4.48
N VAL A 375 -6.86 19.15 5.04
CA VAL A 375 -7.69 19.55 6.18
C VAL A 375 -6.82 19.78 7.43
N LEU A 376 -5.84 18.90 7.68
CA LEU A 376 -4.93 19.01 8.83
C LEU A 376 -3.97 20.22 8.74
N THR A 377 -3.71 20.72 7.54
CA THR A 377 -2.86 21.90 7.29
C THR A 377 -3.65 23.20 7.09
N ASP A 378 -4.97 23.18 7.27
CA ASP A 378 -5.89 24.30 7.00
C ASP A 378 -5.88 24.79 5.53
N GLU A 379 -5.34 23.99 4.60
CA GLU A 379 -5.46 24.24 3.15
C GLU A 379 -6.94 24.06 2.69
N ILE A 380 -7.67 23.11 3.30
CA ILE A 380 -9.12 22.95 3.18
C ILE A 380 -9.75 23.30 4.53
N LYS A 381 -10.72 24.23 4.51
CA LYS A 381 -11.41 24.68 5.72
C LYS A 381 -12.88 24.27 5.72
N GLY A 382 -13.45 24.14 6.92
CA GLY A 382 -14.87 23.84 7.10
C GLY A 382 -15.24 22.39 6.79
N VAL A 383 -14.28 21.48 6.75
CA VAL A 383 -14.48 20.04 6.62
C VAL A 383 -14.14 19.37 7.94
N VAL A 384 -15.07 18.56 8.45
CA VAL A 384 -14.91 17.77 9.68
C VAL A 384 -15.20 16.31 9.34
N LEU A 385 -14.31 15.42 9.74
CA LEU A 385 -14.45 13.97 9.59
C LEU A 385 -14.72 13.33 10.95
N LEU A 386 -15.87 12.66 11.08
CA LEU A 386 -16.27 11.88 12.25
C LEU A 386 -16.33 10.40 11.87
N ASP A 387 -15.41 9.62 12.39
CA ASP A 387 -15.33 8.18 12.15
C ASP A 387 -15.88 7.38 13.34
N VAL A 388 -16.00 6.07 13.22
CA VAL A 388 -16.55 5.19 14.26
C VAL A 388 -15.61 4.02 14.57
N THR A 389 -15.73 3.47 15.79
CA THR A 389 -15.10 2.19 16.12
C THR A 389 -15.89 1.03 15.52
N PRO A 390 -15.24 0.09 14.79
CA PRO A 390 -15.96 -0.97 14.08
C PRO A 390 -16.51 -2.08 15.00
N LEU A 391 -15.91 -2.25 16.19
CA LEU A 391 -16.23 -3.31 17.12
C LEU A 391 -16.41 -2.75 18.53
N SER A 392 -17.27 -3.41 19.31
CA SER A 392 -17.44 -3.11 20.73
C SER A 392 -16.16 -3.42 21.50
N MET A 393 -15.88 -2.61 22.52
CA MET A 393 -14.73 -2.76 23.41
C MET A 393 -15.19 -2.82 24.87
N GLY A 394 -14.55 -3.67 25.67
CA GLY A 394 -14.90 -3.85 27.04
C GLY A 394 -13.86 -4.64 27.81
N ILE A 395 -14.23 -5.09 28.99
CA ILE A 395 -13.37 -5.92 29.85
C ILE A 395 -14.05 -7.24 30.19
N GLU A 396 -13.21 -8.24 30.50
CA GLU A 396 -13.67 -9.47 31.10
C GLU A 396 -14.12 -9.22 32.55
N THR A 397 -15.31 -9.68 32.87
CA THR A 397 -15.87 -9.63 34.23
C THR A 397 -16.15 -11.01 34.76
N MET A 398 -16.60 -11.09 36.04
CA MET A 398 -16.85 -12.35 36.72
C MET A 398 -17.71 -13.31 35.91
N GLY A 399 -17.25 -14.57 35.78
CA GLY A 399 -17.90 -15.57 34.95
C GLY A 399 -17.40 -15.65 33.51
N GLY A 400 -16.32 -14.93 33.15
CA GLY A 400 -15.76 -14.94 31.81
C GLY A 400 -16.64 -14.23 30.77
N VAL A 401 -17.38 -13.22 31.22
CA VAL A 401 -18.32 -12.45 30.36
C VAL A 401 -17.67 -11.15 29.89
N LEU A 402 -17.90 -10.76 28.63
CA LEU A 402 -17.55 -9.43 28.12
C LEU A 402 -18.56 -8.40 28.64
N THR A 403 -18.09 -7.43 29.43
CA THR A 403 -18.83 -6.22 29.75
C THR A 403 -18.36 -5.09 28.84
N LYS A 404 -19.25 -4.63 27.95
CA LYS A 404 -18.96 -3.58 26.99
C LYS A 404 -18.95 -2.20 27.68
N LEU A 405 -17.93 -1.40 27.40
CA LEU A 405 -17.86 0.01 27.79
C LEU A 405 -18.14 0.92 26.59
N ILE A 406 -17.65 0.51 25.40
CA ILE A 406 -17.85 1.21 24.14
C ILE A 406 -18.53 0.25 23.16
N ASP A 407 -19.68 0.61 22.64
CA ASP A 407 -20.39 -0.17 21.64
C ASP A 407 -19.78 0.04 20.23
N ALA A 408 -19.93 -0.98 19.38
CA ALA A 408 -19.63 -0.83 17.96
C ALA A 408 -20.35 0.38 17.34
N ASN A 409 -19.75 0.98 16.33
CA ASN A 409 -20.25 2.17 15.64
C ASN A 409 -20.39 3.41 16.55
N THR A 410 -19.63 3.46 17.66
CA THR A 410 -19.51 4.69 18.46
C THR A 410 -18.55 5.66 17.77
N THR A 411 -18.99 6.91 17.60
CA THR A 411 -18.19 8.00 16.99
C THR A 411 -16.90 8.25 17.76
N ILE A 412 -15.79 8.39 17.07
CA ILE A 412 -14.46 8.66 17.64
C ILE A 412 -13.96 10.07 17.22
N PRO A 413 -13.17 10.75 18.08
CA PRO A 413 -12.63 10.28 19.37
C PRO A 413 -13.72 10.19 20.47
N CYS A 414 -13.58 9.21 21.36
CA CYS A 414 -14.52 9.05 22.48
C CYS A 414 -13.82 8.58 23.76
N LYS A 415 -14.44 8.92 24.89
CA LYS A 415 -13.98 8.52 26.21
C LYS A 415 -15.16 8.06 27.06
N LYS A 416 -15.06 6.83 27.62
CA LYS A 416 -16.07 6.23 28.49
C LYS A 416 -15.42 5.66 29.74
N SER A 417 -16.09 5.79 30.88
CA SER A 417 -15.63 5.28 32.17
C SER A 417 -16.77 4.56 32.87
N GLU A 418 -16.45 3.40 33.47
CA GLU A 418 -17.36 2.66 34.33
C GLU A 418 -16.66 2.23 35.61
N VAL A 419 -17.45 2.05 36.69
CA VAL A 419 -16.94 1.66 37.99
C VAL A 419 -17.22 0.17 38.24
N PHE A 420 -16.16 -0.58 38.44
CA PHE A 420 -16.16 -1.99 38.78
C PHE A 420 -15.75 -2.19 40.23
N SER A 421 -15.77 -3.43 40.70
CA SER A 421 -15.37 -3.78 42.06
C SER A 421 -14.65 -5.12 42.12
N THR A 422 -14.10 -5.45 43.29
CA THR A 422 -13.43 -6.73 43.54
C THR A 422 -14.41 -7.89 43.62
N ALA A 423 -14.00 -9.06 43.12
CA ALA A 423 -14.77 -10.31 43.12
C ALA A 423 -14.61 -11.14 44.39
N ALA A 424 -13.54 -10.91 45.19
CA ALA A 424 -13.24 -11.63 46.42
C ALA A 424 -12.97 -10.69 47.60
N ASP A 425 -13.16 -11.19 48.83
CA ASP A 425 -12.82 -10.45 50.04
C ASP A 425 -11.29 -10.27 50.16
N ASN A 426 -10.89 -9.11 50.66
CA ASN A 426 -9.48 -8.73 50.85
C ASN A 426 -8.60 -8.81 49.61
N GLN A 427 -9.19 -8.67 48.43
CA GLN A 427 -8.49 -8.62 47.15
C GLN A 427 -7.72 -7.31 47.02
N THR A 428 -6.39 -7.38 46.91
CA THR A 428 -5.48 -6.21 46.82
C THR A 428 -5.02 -5.89 45.40
N GLU A 429 -5.45 -6.70 44.46
CA GLU A 429 -5.11 -6.58 43.01
C GLU A 429 -6.30 -6.99 42.16
N VAL A 430 -6.48 -6.31 41.04
CA VAL A 430 -7.43 -6.70 39.98
C VAL A 430 -6.72 -6.74 38.64
N THR A 431 -7.02 -7.78 37.88
CA THR A 431 -6.57 -7.90 36.49
C THR A 431 -7.61 -7.27 35.56
N ILE A 432 -7.21 -6.36 34.76
CA ILE A 432 -8.02 -5.76 33.70
C ILE A 432 -7.66 -6.44 32.38
N HIS A 433 -8.55 -7.31 31.91
CA HIS A 433 -8.41 -7.98 30.60
C HIS A 433 -9.28 -7.27 29.59
N VAL A 434 -8.66 -6.60 28.66
CA VAL A 434 -9.31 -5.76 27.65
C VAL A 434 -9.61 -6.59 26.41
N LEU A 435 -10.85 -6.49 25.95
CA LEU A 435 -11.41 -7.32 24.87
C LEU A 435 -12.05 -6.46 23.80
N GLN A 436 -11.99 -6.93 22.56
CA GLN A 436 -12.67 -6.35 21.42
C GLN A 436 -13.52 -7.41 20.70
N GLY A 437 -14.80 -7.11 20.44
CA GLY A 437 -15.71 -8.00 19.72
C GLY A 437 -17.15 -7.96 20.26
N GLU A 438 -18.01 -8.77 19.62
CA GLU A 438 -19.46 -8.76 19.87
C GLU A 438 -19.98 -9.98 20.64
N ARG A 439 -19.11 -10.95 20.94
CA ARG A 439 -19.54 -12.19 21.58
C ARG A 439 -19.72 -11.99 23.08
N PRO A 440 -20.76 -12.60 23.70
CA PRO A 440 -21.01 -12.45 25.15
C PRO A 440 -19.89 -13.00 26.04
N MET A 441 -19.20 -14.08 25.60
CA MET A 441 -18.16 -14.71 26.40
C MET A 441 -16.79 -14.14 26.06
N ALA A 442 -16.00 -13.81 27.08
CA ALA A 442 -14.66 -13.21 26.94
C ALA A 442 -13.74 -14.04 26.02
N ALA A 443 -13.69 -15.36 26.19
CA ALA A 443 -12.84 -16.27 25.41
C ALA A 443 -13.18 -16.32 23.91
N GLN A 444 -14.32 -15.77 23.49
CA GLN A 444 -14.77 -15.72 22.09
C GLN A 444 -14.47 -14.39 21.41
N ASN A 445 -13.86 -13.44 22.14
CA ASN A 445 -13.50 -12.13 21.65
C ASN A 445 -11.99 -12.00 21.53
N LYS A 446 -11.53 -11.01 20.74
CA LYS A 446 -10.10 -10.73 20.60
C LYS A 446 -9.57 -10.08 21.88
N SER A 447 -8.57 -10.71 22.52
CA SER A 447 -7.82 -10.08 23.60
C SER A 447 -6.90 -9.02 23.01
N ILE A 448 -7.02 -7.77 23.47
CA ILE A 448 -6.21 -6.65 23.00
C ILE A 448 -5.21 -6.18 24.03
N GLY A 449 -5.32 -6.65 25.28
CA GLY A 449 -4.33 -6.38 26.32
C GLY A 449 -4.78 -6.81 27.70
N GLN A 450 -3.82 -6.91 28.62
CA GLN A 450 -4.08 -7.26 30.01
C GLN A 450 -3.08 -6.54 30.92
N PHE A 451 -3.56 -5.99 32.02
CA PHE A 451 -2.70 -5.38 33.03
C PHE A 451 -3.30 -5.50 34.45
N ASN A 452 -2.46 -5.32 35.44
CA ASN A 452 -2.86 -5.46 36.84
C ASN A 452 -2.86 -4.11 37.55
N LEU A 453 -3.96 -3.78 38.23
CA LEU A 453 -4.01 -2.69 39.18
C LEU A 453 -3.77 -3.28 40.59
N THR A 454 -2.63 -2.90 41.18
CA THR A 454 -2.19 -3.39 42.51
C THR A 454 -2.35 -2.34 43.60
N GLY A 455 -2.33 -2.77 44.85
CA GLY A 455 -2.33 -1.90 46.01
C GLY A 455 -3.70 -1.33 46.36
N ILE A 456 -4.75 -2.06 46.03
CA ILE A 456 -6.11 -1.83 46.47
C ILE A 456 -6.14 -2.12 47.98
N ALA A 457 -6.81 -1.27 48.77
CA ALA A 457 -6.96 -1.49 50.18
C ALA A 457 -7.81 -2.75 50.45
N PRO A 458 -7.38 -3.69 51.35
CA PRO A 458 -8.17 -4.86 51.69
C PRO A 458 -9.57 -4.46 52.20
N ALA A 459 -10.61 -5.00 51.58
CA ALA A 459 -12.00 -4.74 51.94
C ALA A 459 -12.86 -5.94 51.53
N ARG A 460 -14.13 -5.94 51.95
CA ARG A 460 -15.09 -6.95 51.46
C ARG A 460 -15.30 -6.79 49.94
N ARG A 461 -15.57 -7.91 49.27
CA ARG A 461 -15.92 -7.91 47.84
C ARG A 461 -17.05 -6.90 47.57
N GLY A 462 -16.98 -6.20 46.48
CA GLY A 462 -17.97 -5.19 46.05
C GLY A 462 -17.81 -3.83 46.72
N VAL A 463 -16.89 -3.64 47.69
CA VAL A 463 -16.65 -2.36 48.37
C VAL A 463 -15.64 -1.47 47.61
N PRO A 464 -14.47 -1.99 47.17
CA PRO A 464 -13.55 -1.16 46.37
C PRO A 464 -14.19 -0.67 45.09
N GLN A 465 -13.92 0.59 44.74
CA GLN A 465 -14.42 1.22 43.53
C GLN A 465 -13.26 1.42 42.53
N ILE A 466 -13.25 0.61 41.49
CA ILE A 466 -12.24 0.61 40.43
C ILE A 466 -12.85 1.26 39.19
N GLU A 467 -12.46 2.48 38.91
CA GLU A 467 -12.89 3.20 37.70
C GLU A 467 -12.02 2.77 36.52
N VAL A 468 -12.61 2.11 35.53
CA VAL A 468 -11.96 1.73 34.29
C VAL A 468 -12.38 2.72 33.21
N THR A 469 -11.40 3.34 32.56
CA THR A 469 -11.59 4.34 31.51
C THR A 469 -11.03 3.84 30.20
N PHE A 470 -11.85 3.89 29.16
CA PHE A 470 -11.49 3.67 27.77
C PHE A 470 -11.44 5.02 27.07
N ASP A 471 -10.34 5.32 26.42
CA ASP A 471 -10.07 6.57 25.71
C ASP A 471 -9.57 6.23 24.30
N ILE A 472 -10.42 6.44 23.29
CA ILE A 472 -10.11 6.15 21.87
C ILE A 472 -9.81 7.49 21.19
N ASP A 473 -8.63 7.59 20.60
CA ASP A 473 -8.21 8.77 19.86
C ASP A 473 -8.86 8.84 18.45
N ALA A 474 -8.59 9.92 17.74
CA ALA A 474 -9.11 10.13 16.39
C ALA A 474 -8.54 9.11 15.35
N ASN A 475 -7.49 8.37 15.68
CA ASN A 475 -6.93 7.30 14.84
C ASN A 475 -7.58 5.93 15.12
N GLY A 476 -8.51 5.88 16.09
CA GLY A 476 -9.11 4.63 16.56
C GLY A 476 -8.21 3.84 17.50
N ILE A 477 -7.15 4.45 18.07
CA ILE A 477 -6.21 3.78 18.98
C ILE A 477 -6.69 3.95 20.42
N LEU A 478 -6.80 2.82 21.12
CA LEU A 478 -7.34 2.73 22.47
C LEU A 478 -6.24 2.87 23.54
N LYS A 479 -6.54 3.66 24.56
CA LYS A 479 -5.85 3.69 25.84
C LYS A 479 -6.81 3.29 26.94
N VAL A 480 -6.42 2.34 27.80
CA VAL A 480 -7.21 1.92 28.94
C VAL A 480 -6.48 2.27 30.23
N SER A 481 -7.19 2.84 31.18
CA SER A 481 -6.69 3.05 32.55
C SER A 481 -7.65 2.50 33.56
N ALA A 482 -7.09 2.06 34.69
CA ALA A 482 -7.86 1.63 35.87
C ALA A 482 -7.36 2.38 37.09
N LYS A 483 -8.29 2.93 37.88
CA LYS A 483 -8.00 3.73 39.08
C LYS A 483 -8.83 3.27 40.27
N ASP A 484 -8.16 2.96 41.36
CA ASP A 484 -8.84 2.79 42.65
C ASP A 484 -9.21 4.17 43.24
N LYS A 485 -10.52 4.42 43.36
CA LYS A 485 -11.04 5.73 43.84
C LYS A 485 -10.71 6.00 45.30
N ALA A 486 -10.48 4.94 46.11
CA ALA A 486 -10.18 5.09 47.52
C ALA A 486 -8.69 5.46 47.77
N THR A 487 -7.78 4.77 47.10
CA THR A 487 -6.33 5.00 47.29
C THR A 487 -5.75 6.01 46.30
N GLY A 488 -6.47 6.30 45.23
CA GLY A 488 -5.99 7.15 44.14
C GLY A 488 -4.94 6.48 43.25
N LYS A 489 -4.61 5.20 43.50
CA LYS A 489 -3.68 4.45 42.65
C LYS A 489 -4.26 4.22 41.28
N GLU A 490 -3.46 4.46 40.27
CA GLU A 490 -3.86 4.33 38.89
C GLU A 490 -2.80 3.52 38.12
N GLN A 491 -3.26 2.67 37.22
CA GLN A 491 -2.45 1.97 36.23
C GLN A 491 -3.11 2.19 34.87
N ALA A 492 -2.31 2.48 33.88
CA ALA A 492 -2.77 2.62 32.52
C ALA A 492 -1.95 1.74 31.60
N ILE A 493 -2.60 1.16 30.62
CA ILE A 493 -1.95 0.56 29.47
C ILE A 493 -2.40 1.34 28.24
N ARG A 494 -1.44 1.79 27.44
CA ARG A 494 -1.70 2.01 26.03
C ARG A 494 -1.74 0.61 25.45
N ILE A 495 -2.79 0.29 24.71
CA ILE A 495 -2.82 -0.99 24.04
C ILE A 495 -1.71 -0.93 22.97
N GLU A 496 -0.53 -1.30 23.41
CA GLU A 496 0.54 -1.62 22.48
C GLU A 496 0.10 -2.94 21.86
N ALA A 497 -0.15 -2.89 20.54
CA ALA A 497 -0.54 -4.06 19.79
C ALA A 497 0.34 -5.25 20.23
N SER A 498 -0.19 -6.44 20.14
CA SER A 498 0.57 -7.70 20.27
C SER A 498 1.79 -7.78 19.31
N SER A 499 2.07 -6.70 18.57
CA SER A 499 3.28 -6.50 17.76
C SER A 499 4.55 -6.69 18.58
N GLY A 500 4.51 -6.43 19.89
CA GLY A 500 5.64 -6.60 20.80
C GLY A 500 6.86 -5.73 20.46
N LEU A 501 6.68 -4.69 19.63
CA LEU A 501 7.77 -3.77 19.31
C LEU A 501 7.91 -2.71 20.39
N SER A 502 9.04 -2.70 21.08
CA SER A 502 9.41 -1.60 21.98
C SER A 502 9.81 -0.35 21.19
N LYS A 503 9.82 0.80 21.86
CA LYS A 503 10.27 2.05 21.24
C LYS A 503 11.70 1.92 20.72
N GLU A 504 12.57 1.25 21.48
CA GLU A 504 13.97 0.99 21.13
C GLU A 504 14.07 0.11 19.87
N GLU A 505 13.18 -0.87 19.71
CA GLU A 505 13.11 -1.71 18.50
C GLU A 505 12.62 -0.91 17.30
N ILE A 506 11.61 -0.06 17.45
CA ILE A 506 11.14 0.85 16.39
C ILE A 506 12.27 1.80 15.97
N ASP A 507 12.97 2.41 16.92
CA ASP A 507 14.10 3.33 16.66
C ASP A 507 15.24 2.59 15.95
N ARG A 508 15.56 1.35 16.35
CA ARG A 508 16.53 0.50 15.65
C ARG A 508 16.10 0.18 14.23
N MET A 509 14.86 -0.26 14.03
CA MET A 509 14.32 -0.58 12.71
C MET A 509 14.30 0.64 11.80
N LYS A 510 14.01 1.83 12.35
CA LYS A 510 14.09 3.10 11.64
C LYS A 510 15.52 3.39 11.18
N ALA A 511 16.50 3.29 12.07
CA ALA A 511 17.90 3.51 11.72
C ALA A 511 18.41 2.50 10.66
N GLU A 512 18.01 1.23 10.75
CA GLU A 512 18.32 0.22 9.74
C GLU A 512 17.63 0.52 8.40
N ALA A 513 16.40 1.03 8.44
CA ALA A 513 15.66 1.41 7.24
C ALA A 513 16.32 2.62 6.54
N GLU A 514 16.78 3.62 7.29
CA GLU A 514 17.53 4.78 6.78
C GLU A 514 18.88 4.36 6.17
N ALA A 515 19.61 3.47 6.85
CA ALA A 515 20.89 2.95 6.34
C ALA A 515 20.74 2.19 5.01
N ASN A 516 19.66 1.41 4.87
CA ASN A 516 19.35 0.73 3.60
C ASN A 516 18.93 1.72 2.50
N ALA A 517 18.19 2.78 2.82
CA ALA A 517 17.81 3.81 1.85
C ALA A 517 19.04 4.52 1.26
N GLU A 518 20.10 4.75 2.05
CA GLU A 518 21.37 5.27 1.55
C GLU A 518 22.11 4.28 0.64
N ALA A 519 22.09 2.99 0.98
CA ALA A 519 22.67 1.95 0.16
C ALA A 519 21.93 1.83 -1.18
N ASP A 520 20.61 1.83 -1.15
CA ASP A 520 19.76 1.78 -2.34
C ASP A 520 19.96 3.03 -3.24
N LYS A 521 20.16 4.20 -2.64
CA LYS A 521 20.48 5.43 -3.38
C LYS A 521 21.82 5.32 -4.10
N LYS A 522 22.85 4.85 -3.43
CA LYS A 522 24.18 4.63 -4.02
C LYS A 522 24.14 3.60 -5.15
N GLU A 523 23.38 2.52 -4.96
CA GLU A 523 23.24 1.49 -5.99
C GLU A 523 22.46 2.00 -7.21
N LYS A 524 21.41 2.81 -6.99
CA LYS A 524 20.71 3.50 -8.08
C LYS A 524 21.65 4.42 -8.85
N GLU A 525 22.42 5.26 -8.16
CA GLU A 525 23.42 6.14 -8.79
C GLU A 525 24.44 5.33 -9.61
N ARG A 526 24.85 4.16 -9.11
CA ARG A 526 25.72 3.23 -9.83
C ARG A 526 25.08 2.72 -11.11
N ILE A 527 23.83 2.24 -11.03
CA ILE A 527 23.08 1.72 -12.17
C ILE A 527 22.81 2.82 -13.21
N ASP A 528 22.43 4.01 -12.76
CA ASP A 528 22.18 5.15 -13.65
C ASP A 528 23.44 5.55 -14.43
N LYS A 529 24.60 5.55 -13.78
CA LYS A 529 25.89 5.80 -14.44
C LYS A 529 26.26 4.70 -15.46
N LEU A 530 26.04 3.43 -15.11
CA LEU A 530 26.26 2.33 -16.05
C LEU A 530 25.34 2.44 -17.28
N ASN A 531 24.06 2.74 -17.08
CA ASN A 531 23.10 2.93 -18.16
C ASN A 531 23.44 4.13 -19.04
N GLN A 532 23.92 5.24 -18.45
CA GLN A 532 24.38 6.41 -19.22
C GLN A 532 25.63 6.06 -20.04
N ALA A 533 26.57 5.32 -19.47
CA ALA A 533 27.76 4.87 -20.20
C ALA A 533 27.40 3.94 -21.37
N ASP A 534 26.49 2.99 -21.16
CA ASP A 534 26.00 2.08 -22.20
C ASP A 534 25.32 2.86 -23.35
N SER A 535 24.46 3.82 -23.01
CA SER A 535 23.82 4.69 -24.00
C SER A 535 24.84 5.53 -24.78
N LEU A 536 25.89 6.04 -24.11
CA LEU A 536 26.93 6.82 -24.75
C LEU A 536 27.81 5.94 -25.64
N ILE A 537 28.16 4.73 -25.22
CA ILE A 537 28.88 3.74 -26.03
C ILE A 537 28.09 3.47 -27.32
N PHE A 538 26.80 3.10 -27.18
CA PHE A 538 25.93 2.76 -28.30
C PHE A 538 25.76 3.94 -29.28
N SER A 539 25.51 5.14 -28.78
CA SER A 539 25.37 6.33 -29.64
C SER A 539 26.68 6.68 -30.36
N THR A 540 27.82 6.56 -29.69
CA THR A 540 29.14 6.79 -30.25
C THR A 540 29.48 5.78 -31.35
N GLU A 541 29.21 4.50 -31.14
CA GLU A 541 29.41 3.45 -32.15
C GLU A 541 28.60 3.71 -33.42
N ASN A 542 27.32 4.13 -33.26
CA ASN A 542 26.47 4.47 -34.39
C ASN A 542 26.98 5.71 -35.13
N GLN A 543 27.38 6.75 -34.39
CA GLN A 543 27.94 7.97 -35.00
C GLN A 543 29.25 7.69 -35.77
N LEU A 544 30.11 6.82 -35.23
CA LEU A 544 31.34 6.39 -35.93
C LEU A 544 31.05 5.55 -37.19
N LYS A 545 29.95 4.76 -37.20
CA LYS A 545 29.50 4.03 -38.38
C LYS A 545 28.96 4.98 -39.46
N ASP A 546 28.14 5.95 -39.05
CA ASP A 546 27.42 6.81 -39.99
C ASP A 546 28.30 7.96 -40.52
N LEU A 547 29.22 8.46 -39.73
CA LEU A 547 30.02 9.65 -40.01
C LEU A 547 31.54 9.36 -40.06
N GLY A 548 31.98 8.12 -39.77
CA GLY A 548 33.38 7.78 -39.62
C GLY A 548 34.28 8.10 -40.80
N ASP A 549 33.74 8.04 -42.02
CA ASP A 549 34.46 8.43 -43.25
C ASP A 549 34.54 9.96 -43.47
N LYS A 550 33.75 10.74 -42.72
CA LYS A 550 33.74 12.20 -42.77
C LYS A 550 34.56 12.85 -41.65
N ILE A 551 34.96 12.05 -40.62
CA ILE A 551 35.79 12.52 -39.50
C ILE A 551 37.27 12.39 -39.93
N PRO A 552 38.09 13.45 -39.83
CA PRO A 552 39.53 13.37 -40.11
C PRO A 552 40.20 12.26 -39.23
N ALA A 553 41.12 11.51 -39.83
CA ALA A 553 41.74 10.33 -39.21
C ALA A 553 42.45 10.67 -37.89
N ASP A 554 43.03 11.86 -37.79
CA ASP A 554 43.71 12.37 -36.57
C ASP A 554 42.72 12.71 -35.44
N LYS A 555 41.44 12.91 -35.75
CA LYS A 555 40.34 13.16 -34.77
C LYS A 555 39.55 11.88 -34.45
N LYS A 556 39.48 10.96 -35.40
CA LYS A 556 38.81 9.66 -35.21
C LYS A 556 39.54 8.79 -34.17
N ALA A 557 40.87 8.74 -34.25
CA ALA A 557 41.69 7.92 -33.35
C ALA A 557 41.50 8.29 -31.84
N PRO A 558 41.46 9.57 -31.42
CA PRO A 558 41.15 9.92 -30.02
C PRO A 558 39.75 9.51 -29.59
N ILE A 559 38.73 9.61 -30.47
CA ILE A 559 37.35 9.18 -30.16
C ILE A 559 37.31 7.67 -29.96
N GLU A 560 37.92 6.88 -30.83
CA GLU A 560 37.99 5.44 -30.74
C GLU A 560 38.77 4.98 -29.47
N ALA A 561 39.83 5.68 -29.12
CA ALA A 561 40.59 5.41 -27.90
C ALA A 561 39.80 5.70 -26.62
N ALA A 562 39.10 6.83 -26.58
CA ALA A 562 38.24 7.20 -25.45
C ALA A 562 37.02 6.26 -25.33
N LEU A 563 36.43 5.86 -26.46
CA LEU A 563 35.35 4.87 -26.52
C LEU A 563 35.80 3.51 -25.97
N GLN A 564 37.00 3.07 -26.32
CA GLN A 564 37.56 1.81 -25.80
C GLN A 564 37.78 1.87 -24.29
N LYS A 565 38.30 2.98 -23.77
CA LYS A 565 38.46 3.18 -22.32
C LYS A 565 37.10 3.15 -21.61
N LEU A 566 36.06 3.78 -22.20
CA LEU A 566 34.71 3.77 -21.64
C LEU A 566 34.12 2.37 -21.60
N LYS A 567 34.31 1.57 -22.66
CA LYS A 567 33.89 0.16 -22.69
C LYS A 567 34.59 -0.68 -21.64
N ASP A 568 35.89 -0.49 -21.47
CA ASP A 568 36.69 -1.24 -20.50
C ASP A 568 36.28 -0.87 -19.07
N ALA A 569 36.06 0.42 -18.77
CA ALA A 569 35.56 0.90 -17.49
C ALA A 569 34.12 0.42 -17.22
N HIS A 570 33.25 0.43 -18.22
CA HIS A 570 31.87 -0.08 -18.13
C HIS A 570 31.87 -1.59 -17.84
N LYS A 571 32.68 -2.37 -18.54
CA LYS A 571 32.82 -3.81 -18.31
C LYS A 571 33.38 -4.14 -16.92
N ALA A 572 34.30 -3.32 -16.42
CA ALA A 572 34.86 -3.43 -15.07
C ALA A 572 33.94 -2.85 -13.99
N GLN A 573 32.85 -2.19 -14.37
CA GLN A 573 31.93 -1.45 -13.48
C GLN A 573 32.66 -0.40 -12.61
N ASP A 574 33.73 0.18 -13.13
CA ASP A 574 34.51 1.24 -12.49
C ASP A 574 33.87 2.60 -12.75
N LEU A 575 33.10 3.09 -11.75
CA LEU A 575 32.36 4.35 -11.88
C LEU A 575 33.25 5.57 -12.07
N ALA A 576 34.42 5.59 -11.41
CA ALA A 576 35.36 6.70 -11.58
C ALA A 576 35.99 6.67 -12.97
N GLY A 577 36.32 5.47 -13.46
CA GLY A 577 36.78 5.24 -14.84
C GLY A 577 35.74 5.62 -15.88
N ILE A 578 34.45 5.34 -15.64
CA ILE A 578 33.33 5.72 -16.49
C ILE A 578 33.23 7.25 -16.57
N ASP A 579 33.23 7.96 -15.44
CA ASP A 579 33.15 9.43 -15.42
C ASP A 579 34.32 10.06 -16.20
N ALA A 580 35.55 9.59 -15.96
CA ALA A 580 36.74 10.07 -16.65
C ALA A 580 36.71 9.78 -18.16
N ALA A 581 36.39 8.56 -18.57
CA ALA A 581 36.34 8.16 -19.97
C ALA A 581 35.18 8.81 -20.72
N SER A 582 34.04 9.05 -20.09
CA SER A 582 32.91 9.79 -20.66
C SER A 582 33.27 11.24 -20.93
N ALA A 583 33.95 11.92 -20.00
CA ALA A 583 34.43 13.29 -20.18
C ALA A 583 35.47 13.37 -21.31
N GLU A 584 36.42 12.41 -21.38
CA GLU A 584 37.43 12.32 -22.45
C GLU A 584 36.76 12.11 -23.83
N LEU A 585 35.75 11.24 -23.90
CA LEU A 585 34.99 10.99 -25.12
C LEU A 585 34.22 12.22 -25.59
N GLN A 586 33.56 12.93 -24.68
CA GLN A 586 32.85 14.18 -25.01
C GLN A 586 33.80 15.27 -25.51
N ALA A 587 34.97 15.42 -24.89
CA ALA A 587 35.98 16.37 -25.34
C ALA A 587 36.52 16.01 -26.71
N ALA A 588 36.75 14.74 -27.01
CA ALA A 588 37.20 14.28 -28.34
C ALA A 588 36.16 14.57 -29.43
N PHE A 589 34.86 14.34 -29.14
CA PHE A 589 33.77 14.70 -30.04
C PHE A 589 33.65 16.19 -30.29
N GLN A 590 33.76 17.02 -29.23
CA GLN A 590 33.72 18.46 -29.37
C GLN A 590 34.85 18.98 -30.27
N ALA A 591 36.07 18.45 -30.10
CA ALA A 591 37.21 18.81 -30.90
C ALA A 591 37.02 18.41 -32.40
N ALA A 592 36.45 17.23 -32.66
CA ALA A 592 36.14 16.75 -34.00
C ALA A 592 35.02 17.60 -34.68
N SER A 593 33.97 17.93 -33.92
CA SER A 593 32.85 18.74 -34.41
C SER A 593 33.27 20.17 -34.74
N ALA A 594 34.09 20.81 -33.89
CA ALA A 594 34.59 22.16 -34.11
C ALA A 594 35.38 22.26 -35.43
N GLU A 595 36.17 21.27 -35.79
CA GLU A 595 36.97 21.25 -37.00
C GLU A 595 36.13 20.91 -38.24
N MET A 596 35.13 20.03 -38.14
CA MET A 596 34.15 19.81 -39.21
C MET A 596 33.36 21.07 -39.54
N TYR A 597 32.97 21.87 -38.55
CA TYR A 597 32.34 23.18 -38.78
C TYR A 597 33.30 24.20 -39.39
N ALA A 598 34.58 24.18 -39.02
CA ALA A 598 35.60 25.05 -39.61
C ALA A 598 35.89 24.71 -41.08
N GLN A 599 35.85 23.43 -41.47
CA GLN A 599 36.07 22.98 -42.85
C GLN A 599 34.83 23.15 -43.75
N THR A 600 33.62 23.12 -43.19
CA THR A 600 32.36 23.39 -43.94
C THR A 600 31.97 24.86 -43.99
N GLY A 601 32.56 25.71 -43.15
CA GLY A 601 32.30 27.17 -43.06
C GLY A 601 33.08 28.04 -44.02
N GLY A 602 33.77 27.50 -45.02
CA GLY A 602 34.57 28.23 -46.00
C GLY A 602 33.86 28.80 -47.22
N ALA A 603 32.53 28.91 -47.24
CA ALA A 603 31.80 29.56 -48.32
C ALA A 603 30.66 30.46 -47.80
N GLN A 604 30.91 31.77 -47.85
CA GLN A 604 29.97 32.89 -47.69
C GLN A 604 29.53 33.26 -46.25
N ALA A 605 30.22 34.23 -45.67
CA ALA A 605 29.59 35.29 -44.92
C ALA A 605 30.38 36.59 -45.10
N GLY A 606 29.76 37.55 -45.75
CA GLY A 606 30.21 38.95 -45.75
C GLY A 606 30.00 39.59 -44.36
N PRO A 607 30.63 40.73 -44.11
CA PRO A 607 30.90 41.23 -42.77
C PRO A 607 29.73 42.01 -42.18
N ASN A 608 29.34 41.73 -40.98
CA ASN A 608 28.81 42.78 -40.13
C ASN A 608 29.16 42.52 -38.65
N ALA A 609 29.98 43.44 -38.13
CA ALA A 609 30.38 43.55 -36.76
C ALA A 609 29.26 44.14 -35.91
N GLY A 610 29.17 43.70 -34.68
CA GLY A 610 28.29 44.33 -33.69
C GLY A 610 28.43 43.72 -32.30
N GLN A 611 29.25 44.39 -31.51
CA GLN A 611 29.42 44.30 -30.08
C GLN A 611 28.08 44.08 -29.31
N ALA A 612 28.10 43.34 -28.25
CA ALA A 612 27.88 43.91 -26.89
C ALA A 612 27.28 42.93 -25.93
N ASN A 613 27.92 42.83 -24.86
CA ASN A 613 27.53 43.14 -23.48
C ASN A 613 26.49 42.25 -22.75
N ASN A 614 26.99 41.71 -21.64
CA ASN A 614 26.27 41.32 -20.44
C ASN A 614 25.17 42.31 -20.08
N ASN A 615 23.96 41.81 -19.78
CA ASN A 615 23.34 42.15 -18.51
C ASN A 615 22.15 41.21 -18.16
N ALA A 616 22.00 40.99 -16.88
CA ALA A 616 20.93 40.23 -16.23
C ALA A 616 19.58 40.99 -16.29
N GLY A 617 18.48 40.23 -16.25
CA GLY A 617 17.23 40.77 -15.72
C GLY A 617 15.95 40.38 -16.45
N GLN A 618 15.17 39.57 -15.79
CA GLN A 618 13.69 39.53 -15.74
C GLN A 618 12.83 39.76 -16.99
N GLY A 619 11.93 38.77 -17.21
CA GLY A 619 10.55 39.16 -17.48
C GLY A 619 9.91 38.67 -18.78
N SER A 620 8.94 37.77 -18.63
CA SER A 620 7.63 37.77 -19.29
C SER A 620 7.51 37.34 -20.77
N SER A 621 6.87 36.18 -20.89
CA SER A 621 5.82 35.79 -21.86
C SER A 621 5.85 36.27 -23.32
N LYS A 622 5.75 35.32 -24.25
CA LYS A 622 4.62 35.04 -25.17
C LYS A 622 5.00 34.04 -26.29
N ASN A 623 4.13 33.07 -26.43
CA ASN A 623 3.74 32.27 -27.60
C ASN A 623 4.55 32.38 -28.90
N ASN A 624 4.95 31.24 -29.44
CA ASN A 624 4.51 30.87 -30.80
C ASN A 624 4.57 29.37 -31.04
N ASP A 625 3.44 28.88 -31.47
CA ASP A 625 3.14 27.56 -31.97
C ASP A 625 4.04 27.14 -33.14
N ASN A 626 4.45 25.88 -33.14
CA ASN A 626 4.59 25.05 -34.34
C ASN A 626 4.70 23.58 -33.88
N VAL A 627 3.54 22.97 -33.70
CA VAL A 627 3.39 21.51 -33.62
C VAL A 627 2.91 21.10 -35.01
N GLN A 628 3.70 20.31 -35.73
CA GLN A 628 3.23 19.57 -36.89
C GLN A 628 2.55 18.30 -36.42
N ASP A 629 1.25 18.20 -36.72
CA ASP A 629 0.44 17.00 -36.56
C ASP A 629 0.99 15.87 -37.45
N ALA A 630 1.17 14.70 -36.86
CA ALA A 630 1.36 13.46 -37.58
C ALA A 630 0.02 12.71 -37.59
N ASP A 631 -0.57 12.62 -38.77
CA ASP A 631 -1.77 11.83 -39.07
C ASP A 631 -1.52 10.34 -38.84
N PHE A 632 -2.37 9.72 -38.02
CA PHE A 632 -2.49 8.27 -37.97
C PHE A 632 -3.77 7.84 -38.70
N GLU A 633 -3.61 7.11 -39.80
CA GLU A 633 -4.69 6.41 -40.48
C GLU A 633 -5.19 5.22 -39.62
N GLU A 634 -6.48 5.20 -39.34
CA GLU A 634 -7.19 4.02 -38.88
C GLU A 634 -7.28 2.97 -39.98
N VAL A 635 -6.74 1.79 -39.74
CA VAL A 635 -7.03 0.60 -40.55
C VAL A 635 -8.21 -0.15 -39.88
N LYS A 636 -9.24 -0.33 -40.66
CA LYS A 636 -10.50 -1.06 -40.35
C LYS A 636 -10.27 -2.52 -39.98
#